data_d01618df864acbaac802ce121a7ea547
#
_entry.id   d01618df864acbaac802ce121a7ea547
#
_cell.length_a   1.000
_cell.length_b   1.000
_cell.length_c   1.000
_cell.angle_alpha   90.00
_cell.angle_beta   90.00
_cell.angle_gamma   90.00
#
_symmetry.space_group_name_H-M   'P 1'
#
loop_
_entity.id
_entity.type
_entity.pdbx_description
1 polymer ?
#
loop_
_entity_poly.entity_id
_entity_poly.type
_entity_poly.pdbx_seq_one_letter_code
_entity_poly.pdbx_strand_id
1 'polypeptide(L)'
;MSEIQVEVRFTDKLKSIRVGGQEMEIPNAIKTKSVEEWFKPAAGRVNWDGLGAEIKAMGFSGEKNTVYSFLFNGPEDKKREFMGFVESFCLGEEAQQETQEETEQDYLHNAQNYQQAGNVEMAFQQYMVAARDYGSPEAQFEVARCYQNGTGVEKSEENAVVWYKKAAEQGNAEAQCALGECYYQARGVEKDDKEARRWYEAAATQGNVTAQYMTGRLYAELSYNEAAVKWYTKAAEQECPEAQYELGVCYETGDGVGKDEAKAAELYRKAAVQGYAEAQNELGACYSNGTGVAKDLEQAFECYRKAAKQGNVKAQYNLGVCYAIGGGVTKDPVQAAEWSARAAEQGFAAAQYNLGYFYRNGEGVEKDPKKAAMWYEKAAEQGFAEAQYELGECYYYGNGIDENETEAVKWYQKAAEQGDTDAQFALGKCYYYGNGIEENNEEAVKWYRKAAEKDVANAQCMLGECYYYGYGVEVNNEEAVKWFRKAAEQDVAKAQNLLGDCYCYGYGVEPNNEESAKWYEKAANQGNTKAQYSLGRCYRNGTGKRKDLAEAVKWYEKAAEGGNADAQNSLGYCYEVGEGVTEDLAKAAKWYRESAENGNEVAQCNFGLCYEYGKGIKKDLAEAAVWYDESAEHGYARAQFKIGLFYDKGYGVAQNKEEAAKWYRKAADQGDADAQCNLGYCYKTGEGVTKDPVRAAELYRKAADQGNASAQNNLGYCYENGEGVEKNSAKAVEWYRKSAENGNALAQYNLGVCYEYGTGVTLSRATAAEWYRKAADQGDADAQYKLGVFYENGYGVIKDEAQAMQWYKKAADQGNEKAKSAIDRMQSSGMGAAVAAGAAAATVGLLWKILRG
;
A
#
# COMPACT_ATOMS: atom_id res chain seq x y z
N MET A 1 37.00 -53.25 33.00
CA MET A 1 37.94 -53.61 31.91
C MET A 1 37.37 -54.86 31.26
N SER A 2 36.96 -54.74 30.01
CA SER A 2 36.52 -55.90 29.25
C SER A 2 37.74 -56.80 28.96
N GLU A 3 37.62 -58.07 29.26
CA GLU A 3 38.61 -59.02 28.85
C GLU A 3 38.29 -59.54 27.47
N ILE A 4 39.32 -59.61 26.57
CA ILE A 4 39.18 -60.15 25.25
C ILE A 4 39.99 -61.48 25.08
N GLN A 5 39.38 -62.42 24.42
CA GLN A 5 40.03 -63.73 24.15
C GLN A 5 40.74 -63.65 22.80
N VAL A 6 42.00 -64.01 22.80
CA VAL A 6 42.85 -64.11 21.57
C VAL A 6 43.23 -65.58 21.36
N GLU A 7 42.88 -66.14 20.18
CA GLU A 7 43.20 -67.50 19.81
C GLU A 7 44.09 -67.48 18.52
N VAL A 8 45.26 -68.02 18.65
CA VAL A 8 46.17 -68.13 17.54
C VAL A 8 46.34 -69.66 17.16
N ARG A 9 46.00 -69.97 15.91
CA ARG A 9 46.05 -71.37 15.40
C ARG A 9 47.07 -71.57 14.30
N PHE A 10 47.85 -72.61 14.47
CA PHE A 10 48.80 -73.03 13.47
C PHE A 10 48.45 -74.47 12.99
N THR A 11 48.79 -74.81 11.74
CA THR A 11 48.95 -76.17 11.26
C THR A 11 50.42 -76.36 10.95
N ASP A 12 50.82 -76.37 9.76
CA ASP A 12 52.23 -76.30 9.25
C ASP A 12 52.63 -74.81 9.02
N LYS A 13 51.62 -73.95 8.96
CA LYS A 13 51.71 -72.46 8.81
C LYS A 13 50.69 -71.81 9.74
N LEU A 14 50.84 -70.48 9.96
CA LEU A 14 49.89 -69.72 10.68
C LEU A 14 48.54 -69.78 9.96
N LYS A 15 47.52 -70.33 10.60
CA LYS A 15 46.22 -70.54 10.00
C LYS A 15 45.25 -69.47 10.22
N SER A 16 45.11 -69.07 11.47
CA SER A 16 44.17 -67.94 11.86
C SER A 16 44.55 -67.35 13.19
N ILE A 17 44.23 -66.05 13.33
CA ILE A 17 44.22 -65.36 14.59
C ILE A 17 42.76 -64.89 14.82
N ARG A 18 42.19 -65.20 15.95
CA ARG A 18 40.85 -64.71 16.35
C ARG A 18 40.91 -63.90 17.63
N VAL A 19 40.29 -62.81 17.60
CA VAL A 19 40.22 -61.90 18.76
C VAL A 19 38.75 -61.62 19.09
N GLY A 20 38.31 -61.94 20.27
CA GLY A 20 36.91 -61.80 20.62
C GLY A 20 35.94 -62.62 19.75
N GLY A 21 36.40 -63.75 19.19
CA GLY A 21 35.56 -64.57 18.30
C GLY A 21 35.54 -64.21 16.83
N GLN A 22 36.11 -63.05 16.43
CA GLN A 22 36.23 -62.62 15.04
C GLN A 22 37.59 -63.00 14.48
N GLU A 23 37.60 -63.56 13.27
CA GLU A 23 38.82 -63.93 12.58
C GLU A 23 39.46 -62.68 11.95
N MET A 24 40.75 -62.51 12.20
CA MET A 24 41.49 -61.33 11.72
C MET A 24 42.20 -61.71 10.39
N GLU A 25 42.27 -60.66 9.53
CA GLU A 25 43.01 -60.81 8.26
C GLU A 25 44.49 -60.91 8.53
N ILE A 26 45.13 -62.05 8.09
CA ILE A 26 46.55 -62.29 8.25
C ILE A 26 47.25 -61.86 6.97
N PRO A 27 48.27 -61.00 7.00
CA PRO A 27 49.02 -60.56 5.81
C PRO A 27 49.60 -61.78 5.07
N ASN A 28 49.61 -61.75 3.73
CA ASN A 28 50.02 -62.88 2.88
C ASN A 28 51.47 -63.28 3.12
N ALA A 29 52.33 -62.33 3.45
CA ALA A 29 53.76 -62.63 3.77
C ALA A 29 53.89 -63.53 5.01
N ILE A 30 52.97 -63.51 5.91
CA ILE A 30 52.95 -64.29 7.15
C ILE A 30 52.34 -65.67 6.90
N LYS A 31 51.28 -65.80 6.07
CA LYS A 31 50.63 -67.09 5.75
C LYS A 31 51.46 -68.11 5.10
N THR A 32 52.58 -67.74 4.52
CA THR A 32 53.45 -68.66 3.69
C THR A 32 54.55 -69.36 4.52
N LYS A 33 54.85 -68.83 5.73
CA LYS A 33 55.91 -69.39 6.58
C LYS A 33 55.41 -70.68 7.32
N SER A 34 56.28 -71.70 7.40
CA SER A 34 55.97 -72.87 8.17
C SER A 34 56.10 -72.64 9.70
N VAL A 35 55.47 -73.49 10.50
CA VAL A 35 55.57 -73.41 11.97
C VAL A 35 57.04 -73.52 12.44
N GLU A 36 57.91 -74.25 11.72
CA GLU A 36 59.32 -74.33 12.04
C GLU A 36 60.09 -73.03 11.70
N GLU A 37 59.68 -72.30 10.67
CA GLU A 37 60.19 -70.92 10.34
C GLU A 37 59.80 -69.90 11.31
N TRP A 38 58.55 -69.96 11.86
CA TRP A 38 58.00 -69.03 12.82
C TRP A 38 58.65 -69.05 14.18
N PHE A 39 59.08 -70.31 14.60
CA PHE A 39 59.53 -70.53 15.98
C PHE A 39 60.94 -71.07 16.08
N LYS A 40 61.82 -70.84 15.06
CA LYS A 40 63.19 -71.15 15.09
C LYS A 40 63.97 -70.08 15.85
N PRO A 41 64.41 -70.33 17.08
CA PRO A 41 65.51 -69.53 17.65
C PRO A 41 66.76 -69.78 16.88
N ALA A 42 67.72 -68.88 16.88
CA ALA A 42 68.98 -68.92 16.22
C ALA A 42 69.88 -70.18 16.59
N ALA A 43 69.39 -71.11 17.42
CA ALA A 43 69.96 -72.32 17.91
C ALA A 43 69.14 -73.60 17.69
N GLY A 44 68.17 -73.59 16.83
CA GLY A 44 67.51 -74.83 16.34
C GLY A 44 66.47 -75.49 17.19
N ARG A 45 65.89 -74.83 18.20
CA ARG A 45 64.69 -75.25 18.98
C ARG A 45 63.68 -74.17 19.16
N VAL A 46 62.40 -74.50 18.95
CA VAL A 46 61.25 -73.54 19.18
C VAL A 46 61.16 -73.29 20.68
N ASN A 47 61.37 -72.01 21.13
CA ASN A 47 61.25 -71.58 22.52
C ASN A 47 59.83 -71.12 22.82
N TRP A 48 58.91 -72.08 23.03
CA TRP A 48 57.45 -71.81 23.39
C TRP A 48 57.37 -71.20 24.74
N ASP A 49 58.27 -71.36 25.67
CA ASP A 49 58.23 -70.76 26.97
C ASP A 49 58.59 -69.28 26.93
N GLY A 50 59.51 -68.93 26.04
CA GLY A 50 59.89 -67.59 25.76
C GLY A 50 58.72 -66.72 25.18
N LEU A 51 58.04 -67.24 24.15
CA LEU A 51 56.91 -66.65 23.56
C LEU A 51 55.80 -66.48 24.57
N GLY A 52 55.50 -67.50 25.37
CA GLY A 52 54.48 -67.44 26.42
C GLY A 52 54.79 -66.43 27.55
N ALA A 53 56.11 -66.23 27.82
CA ALA A 53 56.55 -65.24 28.84
C ALA A 53 56.37 -63.79 28.35
N GLU A 54 56.67 -63.52 27.06
CA GLU A 54 56.55 -62.22 26.45
C GLU A 54 55.05 -61.80 26.31
N ILE A 55 54.18 -62.74 25.89
CA ILE A 55 52.77 -62.51 25.81
C ILE A 55 52.19 -62.22 27.20
N LYS A 56 52.62 -62.94 28.24
CA LYS A 56 52.25 -62.67 29.63
C LYS A 56 52.78 -61.29 30.14
N ALA A 57 53.91 -60.87 29.68
CA ALA A 57 54.46 -59.56 30.00
C ALA A 57 53.62 -58.41 29.42
N MET A 58 52.88 -58.63 28.29
CA MET A 58 51.93 -57.70 27.71
C MET A 58 50.55 -57.71 28.42
N GLY A 59 50.41 -58.49 29.47
CA GLY A 59 49.16 -58.52 30.29
C GLY A 59 48.16 -59.57 29.85
N PHE A 60 48.49 -60.46 28.93
CA PHE A 60 47.65 -61.62 28.53
C PHE A 60 47.97 -62.82 29.44
N SER A 61 46.90 -63.54 29.79
CA SER A 61 47.00 -64.83 30.54
C SER A 61 46.42 -65.98 29.71
N GLY A 62 47.03 -67.14 29.72
CA GLY A 62 46.50 -68.28 28.96
C GLY A 62 47.42 -69.49 28.98
N GLU A 63 46.93 -70.62 28.50
CA GLU A 63 47.68 -71.90 28.43
C GLU A 63 47.68 -72.39 27.02
N LYS A 64 48.69 -73.18 26.68
CA LYS A 64 48.84 -73.96 25.46
C LYS A 64 47.72 -75.02 25.37
N ASN A 65 46.84 -74.84 24.42
CA ASN A 65 45.65 -75.68 24.27
C ASN A 65 45.97 -76.97 23.48
N THR A 66 46.84 -76.83 22.48
CA THR A 66 47.44 -78.03 21.71
C THR A 66 48.85 -77.67 21.25
N VAL A 67 49.60 -78.66 20.59
CA VAL A 67 50.91 -78.42 20.05
C VAL A 67 50.94 -77.26 19.04
N TYR A 68 49.76 -76.88 18.49
CA TYR A 68 49.65 -75.94 17.42
C TYR A 68 48.59 -74.84 17.66
N SER A 69 48.07 -74.62 18.91
CA SER A 69 47.15 -73.55 19.26
C SER A 69 47.39 -72.97 20.64
N PHE A 70 47.25 -71.69 20.72
CA PHE A 70 47.36 -70.94 22.00
C PHE A 70 46.10 -70.10 22.22
N LEU A 71 45.65 -70.06 23.43
CA LEU A 71 44.53 -69.30 23.87
C LEU A 71 44.97 -68.34 24.98
N PHE A 72 44.80 -67.04 24.71
CA PHE A 72 45.20 -66.05 25.67
C PHE A 72 43.97 -65.17 26.01
N ASN A 73 43.86 -64.77 27.24
CA ASN A 73 42.86 -63.79 27.70
C ASN A 73 43.60 -62.54 28.22
N GLY A 74 43.23 -61.38 27.78
CA GLY A 74 43.86 -60.13 28.22
C GLY A 74 43.02 -58.88 27.97
N PRO A 75 43.50 -57.73 28.40
CA PRO A 75 42.76 -56.46 28.22
C PRO A 75 42.57 -56.09 26.75
N GLU A 76 41.38 -55.60 26.39
CA GLU A 76 41.01 -55.21 25.02
C GLU A 76 41.83 -54.03 24.46
N ASP A 77 42.29 -53.13 25.33
CA ASP A 77 43.11 -51.99 25.00
C ASP A 77 44.54 -52.40 24.56
N LYS A 78 44.99 -53.59 24.90
CA LYS A 78 46.27 -54.14 24.49
C LYS A 78 46.25 -54.94 23.15
N LYS A 79 45.12 -55.04 22.51
CA LYS A 79 44.92 -55.75 21.22
C LYS A 79 45.91 -55.30 20.15
N ARG A 80 46.15 -54.03 20.00
CA ARG A 80 47.07 -53.43 19.00
C ARG A 80 48.52 -53.76 19.32
N GLU A 81 48.91 -53.67 20.61
CA GLU A 81 50.24 -54.01 21.07
C GLU A 81 50.57 -55.49 20.83
N PHE A 82 49.60 -56.39 21.13
CA PHE A 82 49.74 -57.82 20.85
C PHE A 82 49.88 -58.13 19.35
N MET A 83 49.06 -57.40 18.50
CA MET A 83 49.18 -57.65 17.04
C MET A 83 50.47 -57.11 16.50
N GLY A 84 50.98 -55.94 16.91
CA GLY A 84 52.30 -55.44 16.57
C GLY A 84 53.45 -56.36 17.04
N PHE A 85 53.30 -56.96 18.22
CA PHE A 85 54.24 -57.93 18.73
C PHE A 85 54.31 -59.20 17.83
N VAL A 86 53.15 -59.79 17.47
CA VAL A 86 53.04 -60.93 16.59
C VAL A 86 53.66 -60.65 15.21
N GLU A 87 53.40 -59.46 14.67
CA GLU A 87 54.01 -59.02 13.42
C GLU A 87 55.55 -58.86 13.54
N SER A 88 56.03 -58.18 14.60
CA SER A 88 57.46 -57.99 14.85
C SER A 88 58.16 -59.32 15.08
N PHE A 89 57.57 -60.22 15.86
CA PHE A 89 58.18 -61.55 16.13
C PHE A 89 58.27 -62.42 14.85
N CYS A 90 57.34 -62.28 13.93
CA CYS A 90 57.28 -63.02 12.68
C CYS A 90 58.25 -62.49 11.60
N LEU A 91 58.61 -61.15 11.72
CA LEU A 91 59.51 -60.53 10.73
C LEU A 91 60.98 -60.48 11.22
N GLY A 92 61.30 -60.89 12.44
CA GLY A 92 62.52 -60.53 13.19
C GLY A 92 63.80 -61.25 12.87
N GLU A 93 63.94 -62.10 11.86
CA GLU A 93 65.23 -62.84 11.65
C GLU A 93 65.82 -62.88 10.23
N GLU A 94 65.23 -62.20 9.26
CA GLU A 94 65.86 -62.16 7.90
C GLU A 94 66.52 -60.84 7.53
N ALA A 95 66.63 -59.88 8.47
CA ALA A 95 67.16 -58.58 8.16
C ALA A 95 68.55 -58.31 8.77
N GLN A 96 69.37 -59.36 9.04
CA GLN A 96 70.80 -59.22 9.42
C GLN A 96 71.68 -59.85 8.43
N GLN A 97 71.62 -59.43 7.16
CA GLN A 97 72.73 -59.49 6.26
C GLN A 97 72.70 -58.31 5.30
N GLU A 98 73.65 -57.40 5.47
CA GLU A 98 73.98 -56.27 4.64
C GLU A 98 72.86 -55.23 4.54
N THR A 99 72.58 -54.48 5.59
CA THR A 99 71.97 -53.12 5.48
C THR A 99 73.12 -52.14 5.39
N GLN A 100 73.28 -51.48 4.27
CA GLN A 100 73.57 -50.05 4.25
C GLN A 100 72.56 -49.42 5.21
N GLU A 101 73.01 -48.63 6.19
CA GLU A 101 72.10 -47.90 7.06
C GLU A 101 71.15 -47.01 6.16
N GLU A 102 69.92 -47.50 5.99
CA GLU A 102 68.92 -46.71 5.26
C GLU A 102 68.81 -45.33 5.98
N THR A 103 69.02 -44.29 5.20
CA THR A 103 69.03 -42.94 5.72
C THR A 103 67.57 -42.42 5.82
N GLU A 104 67.35 -41.36 6.55
CA GLU A 104 66.05 -40.65 6.60
C GLU A 104 65.50 -40.45 5.18
N GLN A 105 66.36 -40.06 4.23
CA GLN A 105 65.97 -39.80 2.85
C GLN A 105 65.52 -41.06 2.12
N ASP A 106 66.12 -42.26 2.43
CA ASP A 106 65.66 -43.49 1.82
C ASP A 106 64.28 -43.91 2.28
N TYR A 107 63.91 -43.69 3.58
CA TYR A 107 62.59 -43.92 4.09
C TYR A 107 61.55 -42.97 3.49
N LEU A 108 61.91 -41.70 3.37
CA LEU A 108 61.02 -40.70 2.72
C LEU A 108 60.79 -41.02 1.24
N HIS A 109 61.88 -41.42 0.52
CA HIS A 109 61.77 -41.78 -0.88
C HIS A 109 60.97 -43.07 -1.07
N ASN A 110 61.19 -44.08 -0.25
CA ASN A 110 60.39 -45.27 -0.26
C ASN A 110 58.94 -45.05 0.03
N ALA A 111 58.64 -44.21 1.02
CA ALA A 111 57.26 -43.80 1.34
C ALA A 111 56.55 -43.12 0.15
N GLN A 112 57.25 -42.20 -0.53
CA GLN A 112 56.69 -41.51 -1.71
C GLN A 112 56.47 -42.50 -2.87
N ASN A 113 57.37 -43.44 -3.11
CA ASN A 113 57.22 -44.48 -4.12
C ASN A 113 56.03 -45.40 -3.83
N TYR A 114 55.88 -45.87 -2.59
CA TYR A 114 54.69 -46.62 -2.16
C TYR A 114 53.38 -45.85 -2.30
N GLN A 115 53.40 -44.57 -1.97
CA GLN A 115 52.23 -43.70 -2.14
C GLN A 115 51.82 -43.54 -3.60
N GLN A 116 52.81 -43.33 -4.50
CA GLN A 116 52.57 -43.25 -5.96
C GLN A 116 52.11 -44.61 -6.54
N ALA A 117 52.54 -45.73 -5.98
CA ALA A 117 52.09 -47.04 -6.35
C ALA A 117 50.70 -47.43 -5.76
N GLY A 118 50.08 -46.56 -4.99
CA GLY A 118 48.80 -46.79 -4.32
C GLY A 118 48.85 -47.71 -3.10
N ASN A 119 50.08 -48.10 -2.65
CA ASN A 119 50.25 -48.90 -1.43
C ASN A 119 50.35 -47.97 -0.20
N VAL A 120 49.21 -47.50 0.25
CA VAL A 120 49.12 -46.46 1.29
C VAL A 120 49.52 -46.95 2.69
N GLU A 121 49.34 -48.25 2.98
CA GLU A 121 49.76 -48.83 4.24
C GLU A 121 51.30 -48.90 4.34
N MET A 122 51.97 -49.31 3.31
CA MET A 122 53.46 -49.36 3.28
C MET A 122 54.03 -47.93 3.29
N ALA A 123 53.39 -46.99 2.58
CA ALA A 123 53.79 -45.59 2.61
C ALA A 123 53.71 -45.04 4.05
N PHE A 124 52.60 -45.27 4.77
CA PHE A 124 52.43 -44.87 6.15
C PHE A 124 53.52 -45.44 7.07
N GLN A 125 53.86 -46.76 6.92
CA GLN A 125 54.91 -47.40 7.73
C GLN A 125 56.29 -46.76 7.50
N GLN A 126 56.65 -46.47 6.28
CA GLN A 126 57.91 -45.83 5.93
C GLN A 126 57.96 -44.38 6.50
N TYR A 127 56.85 -43.59 6.34
CA TYR A 127 56.76 -42.29 6.95
C TYR A 127 56.83 -42.37 8.49
N MET A 128 56.22 -43.41 9.09
CA MET A 128 56.26 -43.59 10.54
C MET A 128 57.68 -43.89 11.06
N VAL A 129 58.47 -44.68 10.33
CA VAL A 129 59.88 -44.91 10.67
C VAL A 129 60.68 -43.62 10.58
N ALA A 130 60.61 -42.91 9.46
CA ALA A 130 61.29 -41.62 9.32
C ALA A 130 60.85 -40.59 10.38
N ALA A 131 59.58 -40.57 10.72
CA ALA A 131 59.02 -39.62 11.71
C ALA A 131 59.44 -39.95 13.14
N ARG A 132 59.45 -41.27 13.51
CA ARG A 132 59.77 -41.73 14.89
C ARG A 132 61.22 -41.84 15.15
N ASP A 133 61.96 -42.47 14.23
CA ASP A 133 63.35 -42.92 14.48
C ASP A 133 64.36 -41.83 14.06
N TYR A 134 64.05 -41.06 13.04
CA TYR A 134 64.92 -39.94 12.59
C TYR A 134 64.37 -38.58 12.99
N GLY A 135 63.11 -38.50 13.46
CA GLY A 135 62.53 -37.25 13.90
C GLY A 135 62.18 -36.28 12.75
N SER A 136 62.14 -36.77 11.51
CA SER A 136 61.92 -35.98 10.29
C SER A 136 60.65 -35.14 10.35
N PRO A 137 60.73 -33.83 10.29
CA PRO A 137 59.55 -32.96 10.33
C PRO A 137 58.66 -33.19 9.08
N GLU A 138 59.20 -33.51 7.94
CA GLU A 138 58.47 -33.87 6.72
C GLU A 138 57.69 -35.17 6.90
N ALA A 139 58.38 -36.23 7.42
CA ALA A 139 57.69 -37.49 7.69
C ALA A 139 56.62 -37.36 8.77
N GLN A 140 56.87 -36.59 9.84
CA GLN A 140 55.88 -36.28 10.89
C GLN A 140 54.64 -35.59 10.35
N PHE A 141 54.81 -34.67 9.40
CA PHE A 141 53.73 -34.02 8.70
C PHE A 141 52.91 -35.00 7.88
N GLU A 142 53.58 -35.88 7.09
CA GLU A 142 52.89 -36.87 6.28
C GLU A 142 52.17 -37.94 7.14
N VAL A 143 52.75 -38.36 8.26
CA VAL A 143 52.11 -39.24 9.23
C VAL A 143 50.84 -38.58 9.80
N ALA A 144 50.93 -37.30 10.12
CA ALA A 144 49.74 -36.55 10.58
C ALA A 144 48.64 -36.50 9.51
N ARG A 145 49.01 -36.27 8.23
CA ARG A 145 48.05 -36.32 7.09
C ARG A 145 47.41 -37.69 6.93
N CYS A 146 48.21 -38.76 7.11
CA CYS A 146 47.70 -40.14 7.05
C CYS A 146 46.62 -40.36 8.14
N TYR A 147 46.89 -39.93 9.35
CA TYR A 147 45.89 -40.00 10.45
C TYR A 147 44.68 -39.12 10.19
N GLN A 148 44.87 -37.92 9.66
CA GLN A 148 43.77 -36.98 9.34
C GLN A 148 42.83 -37.55 8.28
N ASN A 149 43.41 -38.19 7.23
CA ASN A 149 42.62 -38.66 6.09
C ASN A 149 42.22 -40.15 6.20
N GLY A 150 42.80 -40.90 7.14
CA GLY A 150 42.62 -42.35 7.22
C GLY A 150 43.37 -43.10 6.12
N THR A 151 44.51 -42.56 5.64
CA THR A 151 45.26 -43.11 4.52
C THR A 151 46.36 -44.04 5.04
N GLY A 152 46.21 -45.37 4.83
CA GLY A 152 47.14 -46.39 5.33
C GLY A 152 47.07 -46.60 6.84
N VAL A 153 46.20 -45.92 7.52
CA VAL A 153 45.99 -46.04 8.96
C VAL A 153 44.54 -45.64 9.29
N GLU A 154 43.99 -46.11 10.39
CA GLU A 154 42.67 -45.68 10.87
C GLU A 154 42.64 -44.15 11.16
N LYS A 155 41.65 -43.49 10.68
CA LYS A 155 41.50 -42.01 10.85
C LYS A 155 41.46 -41.65 12.33
N SER A 156 42.33 -40.72 12.75
CA SER A 156 42.31 -40.15 14.12
C SER A 156 42.79 -38.70 14.08
N GLU A 157 41.88 -37.79 14.35
CA GLU A 157 42.21 -36.36 14.38
C GLU A 157 43.11 -35.99 15.57
N GLU A 158 42.98 -36.68 16.70
CA GLU A 158 43.82 -36.50 17.86
C GLU A 158 45.29 -36.91 17.58
N ASN A 159 45.48 -38.05 16.94
CA ASN A 159 46.82 -38.52 16.51
C ASN A 159 47.43 -37.60 15.45
N ALA A 160 46.59 -37.09 14.52
CA ALA A 160 47.04 -36.11 13.54
C ALA A 160 47.61 -34.85 14.22
N VAL A 161 46.86 -34.30 15.17
CA VAL A 161 47.32 -33.13 15.94
C VAL A 161 48.65 -33.38 16.69
N VAL A 162 48.81 -34.55 17.31
CA VAL A 162 50.06 -34.89 17.98
C VAL A 162 51.27 -34.88 17.02
N TRP A 163 51.08 -35.40 15.83
CA TRP A 163 52.18 -35.47 14.82
C TRP A 163 52.35 -34.11 14.12
N TYR A 164 51.29 -33.39 13.82
CA TYR A 164 51.39 -31.99 13.34
C TYR A 164 52.15 -31.14 14.30
N LYS A 165 51.90 -31.26 15.62
CA LYS A 165 52.57 -30.48 16.63
C LYS A 165 54.10 -30.77 16.66
N LYS A 166 54.48 -32.04 16.57
CA LYS A 166 55.92 -32.39 16.52
C LYS A 166 56.63 -31.78 15.31
N ALA A 167 56.04 -31.87 14.13
CA ALA A 167 56.59 -31.28 12.92
C ALA A 167 56.61 -29.74 12.96
N ALA A 168 55.49 -29.13 13.49
CA ALA A 168 55.37 -27.67 13.63
C ALA A 168 56.39 -27.08 14.59
N GLU A 169 56.67 -27.76 15.72
CA GLU A 169 57.69 -27.36 16.68
C GLU A 169 59.11 -27.41 16.08
N GLN A 170 59.34 -28.22 15.09
CA GLN A 170 60.58 -28.27 14.33
C GLN A 170 60.62 -27.29 13.14
N GLY A 171 59.59 -26.48 12.98
CA GLY A 171 59.57 -25.40 11.98
C GLY A 171 58.98 -25.79 10.62
N ASN A 172 58.40 -26.97 10.47
CA ASN A 172 57.73 -27.37 9.21
C ASN A 172 56.52 -26.46 8.97
N ALA A 173 56.57 -25.66 7.92
CA ALA A 173 55.57 -24.61 7.65
C ALA A 173 54.19 -25.20 7.31
N GLU A 174 54.16 -26.35 6.61
CA GLU A 174 52.91 -27.05 6.26
C GLU A 174 52.24 -27.62 7.53
N ALA A 175 53.05 -28.21 8.42
CA ALA A 175 52.57 -28.71 9.71
C ALA A 175 52.08 -27.57 10.63
N GLN A 176 52.79 -26.44 10.66
CA GLN A 176 52.35 -25.25 11.40
C GLN A 176 50.99 -24.75 10.85
N CYS A 177 50.82 -24.68 9.52
CA CYS A 177 49.56 -24.29 8.90
C CYS A 177 48.45 -25.27 9.28
N ALA A 178 48.69 -26.57 9.13
CA ALA A 178 47.73 -27.64 9.45
C ALA A 178 47.37 -27.68 10.94
N LEU A 179 48.34 -27.46 11.83
CA LEU A 179 48.07 -27.34 13.28
C LEU A 179 47.26 -26.12 13.61
N GLY A 180 47.51 -24.99 12.95
CA GLY A 180 46.69 -23.80 13.03
C GLY A 180 45.26 -24.06 12.65
N GLU A 181 45.02 -24.82 11.56
CA GLU A 181 43.69 -25.25 11.10
C GLU A 181 43.00 -26.17 12.12
N CYS A 182 43.75 -27.12 12.74
CA CYS A 182 43.19 -27.97 13.79
C CYS A 182 42.64 -27.17 14.98
N TYR A 183 43.39 -26.17 15.48
CA TYR A 183 42.97 -25.32 16.55
C TYR A 183 41.83 -24.40 16.16
N TYR A 184 41.79 -23.88 14.91
CA TYR A 184 40.76 -23.00 14.41
C TYR A 184 39.39 -23.70 14.27
N GLN A 185 39.44 -24.94 13.76
CA GLN A 185 38.22 -25.73 13.48
C GLN A 185 37.88 -26.76 14.57
N ALA A 186 38.63 -26.81 15.68
CA ALA A 186 38.43 -27.79 16.76
C ALA A 186 38.55 -29.24 16.30
N ARG A 187 39.50 -29.54 15.38
CA ARG A 187 39.75 -30.90 14.85
C ARG A 187 40.82 -31.65 15.67
N GLY A 188 40.42 -32.67 16.43
CA GLY A 188 41.33 -33.45 17.27
C GLY A 188 41.91 -32.67 18.47
N VAL A 189 41.49 -31.43 18.67
CA VAL A 189 41.87 -30.53 19.77
C VAL A 189 40.78 -29.56 20.08
N GLU A 190 40.73 -29.02 21.30
CA GLU A 190 39.80 -27.96 21.61
C GLU A 190 40.08 -26.67 20.81
N LYS A 191 39.00 -25.93 20.42
CA LYS A 191 39.14 -24.69 19.68
C LYS A 191 39.95 -23.66 20.49
N ASP A 192 41.03 -23.12 19.88
CA ASP A 192 41.82 -22.05 20.45
C ASP A 192 42.30 -21.09 19.37
N ASP A 193 41.60 -19.98 19.20
CA ASP A 193 41.92 -18.98 18.17
C ASP A 193 43.31 -18.29 18.41
N LYS A 194 43.83 -18.30 19.63
CA LYS A 194 45.15 -17.75 19.94
C LYS A 194 46.25 -18.69 19.50
N GLU A 195 46.14 -20.00 19.80
CA GLU A 195 47.07 -21.01 19.30
C GLU A 195 46.96 -21.14 17.77
N ALA A 196 45.75 -21.12 17.21
CA ALA A 196 45.56 -21.13 15.75
C ALA A 196 46.35 -19.98 15.11
N ARG A 197 46.18 -18.75 15.60
CA ARG A 197 46.88 -17.58 15.07
C ARG A 197 48.39 -17.72 15.21
N ARG A 198 48.88 -18.16 16.37
CA ARG A 198 50.32 -18.37 16.59
C ARG A 198 50.93 -19.30 15.56
N TRP A 199 50.28 -20.42 15.28
CA TRP A 199 50.78 -21.39 14.34
C TRP A 199 50.67 -20.93 12.90
N TYR A 200 49.55 -20.27 12.54
CA TYR A 200 49.42 -19.66 11.22
C TYR A 200 50.45 -18.54 11.00
N GLU A 201 50.72 -17.68 11.98
CA GLU A 201 51.75 -16.65 11.86
C GLU A 201 53.14 -17.25 11.67
N ALA A 202 53.44 -18.35 12.37
CA ALA A 202 54.69 -19.05 12.21
C ALA A 202 54.87 -19.58 10.79
N ALA A 203 53.88 -20.25 10.24
CA ALA A 203 53.85 -20.72 8.85
C ALA A 203 53.87 -19.57 7.84
N ALA A 204 53.10 -18.52 8.08
CA ALA A 204 52.99 -17.35 7.21
C ALA A 204 54.29 -16.56 7.08
N THR A 205 55.08 -16.49 8.15
CA THR A 205 56.42 -15.87 8.12
C THR A 205 57.41 -16.65 7.27
N GLN A 206 57.22 -17.94 7.12
CA GLN A 206 58.02 -18.82 6.25
C GLN A 206 57.54 -18.79 4.79
N GLY A 207 56.43 -18.06 4.48
CA GLY A 207 55.95 -17.91 3.13
C GLY A 207 54.81 -18.84 2.76
N ASN A 208 54.29 -19.65 3.69
CA ASN A 208 53.14 -20.51 3.42
C ASN A 208 51.92 -19.67 3.05
N VAL A 209 51.42 -19.83 1.84
CA VAL A 209 50.34 -18.98 1.25
C VAL A 209 49.03 -19.07 2.02
N THR A 210 48.60 -20.32 2.29
CA THR A 210 47.37 -20.57 3.05
C THR A 210 47.44 -19.94 4.44
N ALA A 211 48.60 -20.11 5.11
CA ALA A 211 48.78 -19.51 6.43
C ALA A 211 48.81 -17.98 6.40
N GLN A 212 49.39 -17.36 5.37
CA GLN A 212 49.32 -15.90 5.17
C GLN A 212 47.89 -15.43 5.02
N TYR A 213 47.09 -16.11 4.20
CA TYR A 213 45.65 -15.80 4.04
C TYR A 213 44.91 -15.93 5.39
N MET A 214 45.07 -17.10 6.04
CA MET A 214 44.37 -17.35 7.32
C MET A 214 44.83 -16.40 8.45
N THR A 215 46.09 -16.04 8.49
CA THR A 215 46.59 -15.02 9.39
C THR A 215 45.90 -13.68 9.13
N GLY A 216 45.79 -13.29 7.85
CA GLY A 216 45.04 -12.08 7.45
C GLY A 216 43.57 -12.10 7.93
N ARG A 217 42.90 -13.23 7.76
CA ARG A 217 41.52 -13.42 8.23
C ARG A 217 41.40 -13.25 9.74
N LEU A 218 42.24 -13.92 10.50
CA LEU A 218 42.21 -13.82 11.97
C LEU A 218 42.47 -12.42 12.47
N TYR A 219 43.35 -11.65 11.81
CA TYR A 219 43.53 -10.22 12.13
C TYR A 219 42.31 -9.37 11.76
N ALA A 220 41.66 -9.65 10.64
CA ALA A 220 40.44 -8.96 10.25
C ALA A 220 39.27 -9.23 11.24
N GLU A 221 39.10 -10.47 11.68
CA GLU A 221 38.12 -10.86 12.71
C GLU A 221 38.33 -10.13 14.02
N LEU A 222 39.59 -9.78 14.35
CA LEU A 222 39.97 -8.98 15.52
C LEU A 222 39.96 -7.47 15.26
N SER A 223 39.54 -7.01 14.10
CA SER A 223 39.53 -5.59 13.67
C SER A 223 40.91 -4.96 13.56
N TYR A 224 41.96 -5.77 13.40
CA TYR A 224 43.32 -5.29 13.11
C TYR A 224 43.56 -5.19 11.60
N ASN A 225 42.77 -4.35 10.94
CA ASN A 225 42.64 -4.27 9.50
C ASN A 225 43.98 -3.98 8.77
N GLU A 226 44.83 -3.09 9.30
CA GLU A 226 46.15 -2.83 8.71
C GLU A 226 47.07 -4.07 8.71
N ALA A 227 46.98 -4.89 9.76
CA ALA A 227 47.76 -6.12 9.84
C ALA A 227 47.19 -7.18 8.89
N ALA A 228 45.86 -7.27 8.78
CA ALA A 228 45.17 -8.13 7.83
C ALA A 228 45.60 -7.82 6.40
N VAL A 229 45.53 -6.54 6.00
CA VAL A 229 45.96 -6.09 4.65
C VAL A 229 47.39 -6.48 4.33
N LYS A 230 48.33 -6.37 5.29
CA LYS A 230 49.73 -6.79 5.08
C LYS A 230 49.86 -8.27 4.75
N TRP A 231 49.09 -9.12 5.43
CA TRP A 231 49.11 -10.54 5.20
C TRP A 231 48.37 -10.93 3.94
N TYR A 232 47.22 -10.35 3.68
CA TYR A 232 46.50 -10.53 2.40
C TYR A 232 47.34 -10.11 1.20
N THR A 233 48.11 -9.01 1.32
CA THR A 233 49.01 -8.57 0.25
C THR A 233 50.04 -9.62 -0.07
N LYS A 234 50.72 -10.22 0.95
CA LYS A 234 51.70 -11.25 0.74
C LYS A 234 51.13 -12.54 0.08
N ALA A 235 49.95 -12.94 0.54
CA ALA A 235 49.29 -14.10 -0.05
C ALA A 235 48.76 -13.80 -1.49
N ALA A 236 48.27 -12.60 -1.73
CA ALA A 236 47.81 -12.15 -3.03
C ALA A 236 48.94 -12.03 -4.07
N GLU A 237 50.13 -11.62 -3.64
CA GLU A 237 51.36 -11.60 -4.46
C GLU A 237 51.80 -13.03 -4.88
N GLN A 238 51.40 -14.02 -4.09
CA GLN A 238 51.60 -15.44 -4.41
C GLN A 238 50.40 -16.06 -5.11
N GLU A 239 49.57 -15.23 -5.74
CA GLU A 239 48.41 -15.62 -6.55
C GLU A 239 47.29 -16.36 -5.80
N CYS A 240 47.17 -16.23 -4.46
CA CYS A 240 46.08 -16.78 -3.67
C CYS A 240 44.76 -16.06 -4.01
N PRO A 241 43.77 -16.72 -4.63
CA PRO A 241 42.57 -16.08 -5.09
C PRO A 241 41.68 -15.55 -3.94
N GLU A 242 41.64 -16.29 -2.80
CA GLU A 242 40.94 -15.85 -1.61
C GLU A 242 41.55 -14.56 -1.04
N ALA A 243 42.90 -14.51 -0.99
CA ALA A 243 43.59 -13.32 -0.49
C ALA A 243 43.47 -12.13 -1.45
N GLN A 244 43.49 -12.37 -2.76
CA GLN A 244 43.21 -11.34 -3.76
C GLN A 244 41.80 -10.78 -3.60
N TYR A 245 40.81 -11.63 -3.34
CA TYR A 245 39.44 -11.22 -3.08
C TYR A 245 39.34 -10.36 -1.81
N GLU A 246 39.84 -10.87 -0.68
CA GLU A 246 39.73 -10.14 0.60
C GLU A 246 40.53 -8.80 0.58
N LEU A 247 41.68 -8.78 -0.08
CA LEU A 247 42.43 -7.54 -0.29
C LEU A 247 41.65 -6.57 -1.18
N GLY A 248 40.93 -7.08 -2.17
CA GLY A 248 39.99 -6.32 -2.99
C GLY A 248 38.89 -5.66 -2.16
N VAL A 249 38.28 -6.41 -1.24
CA VAL A 249 37.28 -5.91 -0.29
C VAL A 249 37.87 -4.80 0.60
N CYS A 250 39.09 -4.99 1.11
CA CYS A 250 39.79 -3.95 1.89
C CYS A 250 39.98 -2.64 1.10
N TYR A 251 40.36 -2.71 -0.17
CA TYR A 251 40.47 -1.51 -1.01
C TYR A 251 39.11 -0.89 -1.38
N GLU A 252 38.06 -1.68 -1.51
CA GLU A 252 36.69 -1.20 -1.78
C GLU A 252 36.12 -0.45 -0.59
N THR A 253 36.26 -1.01 0.62
CA THR A 253 35.70 -0.44 1.84
C THR A 253 36.59 0.67 2.44
N GLY A 254 37.92 0.57 2.25
CA GLY A 254 38.92 1.41 2.90
C GLY A 254 39.38 0.87 4.25
N ASP A 255 39.09 -0.41 4.56
CA ASP A 255 39.44 -1.06 5.82
C ASP A 255 40.93 -1.42 5.88
N GLY A 256 41.67 -0.75 6.73
CA GLY A 256 43.12 -0.96 6.93
C GLY A 256 44.02 -0.45 5.79
N VAL A 257 43.40 0.13 4.75
CA VAL A 257 44.08 0.71 3.59
C VAL A 257 43.24 1.86 3.02
N GLY A 258 43.86 2.80 2.32
CA GLY A 258 43.10 3.85 1.64
C GLY A 258 42.18 3.28 0.57
N LYS A 259 40.90 3.71 0.51
CA LYS A 259 39.94 3.29 -0.48
C LYS A 259 40.47 3.51 -1.91
N ASP A 260 40.44 2.45 -2.73
CA ASP A 260 40.89 2.49 -4.14
C ASP A 260 40.08 1.45 -4.96
N GLU A 261 38.96 1.92 -5.52
CA GLU A 261 38.04 1.08 -6.29
C GLU A 261 38.70 0.43 -7.53
N ALA A 262 39.69 1.13 -8.14
CA ALA A 262 40.38 0.59 -9.31
C ALA A 262 41.28 -0.61 -8.93
N LYS A 263 41.99 -0.53 -7.80
CA LYS A 263 42.77 -1.65 -7.27
C LYS A 263 41.87 -2.78 -6.80
N ALA A 264 40.74 -2.48 -6.18
CA ALA A 264 39.75 -3.51 -5.80
C ALA A 264 39.32 -4.31 -7.02
N ALA A 265 38.87 -3.62 -8.08
CA ALA A 265 38.46 -4.28 -9.33
C ALA A 265 39.57 -5.06 -10.01
N GLU A 266 40.84 -4.60 -9.94
CA GLU A 266 41.98 -5.34 -10.46
C GLU A 266 42.21 -6.65 -9.68
N LEU A 267 42.13 -6.60 -8.36
CA LEU A 267 42.30 -7.76 -7.49
C LEU A 267 41.16 -8.78 -7.66
N TYR A 268 39.91 -8.29 -7.72
CA TYR A 268 38.77 -9.13 -8.04
C TYR A 268 38.97 -9.83 -9.42
N ARG A 269 39.49 -9.11 -10.42
CA ARG A 269 39.78 -9.69 -11.73
C ARG A 269 40.80 -10.80 -11.65
N LYS A 270 41.90 -10.62 -10.88
CA LYS A 270 42.91 -11.64 -10.67
C LYS A 270 42.33 -12.92 -10.06
N ALA A 271 41.56 -12.79 -9.00
CA ALA A 271 40.89 -13.91 -8.34
C ALA A 271 39.80 -14.53 -9.24
N ALA A 272 39.03 -13.72 -9.96
CA ALA A 272 37.96 -14.18 -10.86
C ALA A 272 38.50 -15.01 -12.04
N VAL A 273 39.67 -14.69 -12.58
CA VAL A 273 40.34 -15.46 -13.65
C VAL A 273 40.74 -16.82 -13.16
N GLN A 274 41.14 -16.94 -11.90
CA GLN A 274 41.46 -18.22 -11.24
C GLN A 274 40.22 -19.05 -10.89
N GLY A 275 38.99 -18.49 -11.14
CA GLY A 275 37.74 -19.20 -10.93
C GLY A 275 37.06 -18.91 -9.59
N TYR A 276 37.59 -18.03 -8.78
CA TYR A 276 37.00 -17.71 -7.47
C TYR A 276 35.62 -17.05 -7.62
N ALA A 277 34.58 -17.73 -7.16
CA ALA A 277 33.19 -17.36 -7.47
C ALA A 277 32.77 -16.03 -6.83
N GLU A 278 33.20 -15.77 -5.60
CA GLU A 278 32.94 -14.52 -4.89
C GLU A 278 33.55 -13.33 -5.67
N ALA A 279 34.81 -13.48 -6.10
CA ALA A 279 35.47 -12.44 -6.89
C ALA A 279 34.82 -12.23 -8.27
N GLN A 280 34.33 -13.32 -8.90
CA GLN A 280 33.56 -13.19 -10.13
C GLN A 280 32.26 -12.39 -9.91
N ASN A 281 31.57 -12.62 -8.78
CA ASN A 281 30.37 -11.84 -8.43
C ASN A 281 30.71 -10.37 -8.22
N GLU A 282 31.73 -10.05 -7.40
CA GLU A 282 32.07 -8.65 -7.11
C GLU A 282 32.64 -7.92 -8.34
N LEU A 283 33.43 -8.61 -9.18
CA LEU A 283 33.86 -8.04 -10.46
C LEU A 283 32.65 -7.75 -11.37
N GLY A 284 31.63 -8.62 -11.36
CA GLY A 284 30.37 -8.39 -12.04
C GLY A 284 29.67 -7.13 -11.53
N ALA A 285 29.67 -6.91 -10.20
CA ALA A 285 29.13 -5.70 -9.59
C ALA A 285 29.94 -4.46 -9.98
N CYS A 286 31.26 -4.55 -10.01
CA CYS A 286 32.14 -3.47 -10.51
C CYS A 286 31.78 -3.07 -11.94
N TYR A 287 31.63 -4.01 -12.85
CA TYR A 287 31.23 -3.73 -14.23
C TYR A 287 29.79 -3.19 -14.34
N SER A 288 28.86 -3.72 -13.54
CA SER A 288 27.46 -3.27 -13.53
C SER A 288 27.32 -1.81 -13.11
N ASN A 289 28.07 -1.40 -12.10
CA ASN A 289 28.00 -0.08 -11.51
C ASN A 289 28.97 0.93 -12.15
N GLY A 290 30.07 0.44 -12.76
CA GLY A 290 31.19 1.27 -13.22
C GLY A 290 32.13 1.65 -12.07
N THR A 291 32.23 0.82 -11.02
CA THR A 291 33.05 1.07 -9.84
C THR A 291 34.46 0.54 -10.11
N GLY A 292 35.45 1.42 -10.15
CA GLY A 292 36.85 1.07 -10.42
C GLY A 292 37.15 0.61 -11.85
N VAL A 293 36.14 0.40 -12.66
CA VAL A 293 36.19 0.02 -14.08
C VAL A 293 35.13 0.75 -14.89
N ALA A 294 35.29 0.86 -16.19
CA ALA A 294 34.21 1.35 -17.04
C ALA A 294 32.99 0.43 -16.95
N LYS A 295 31.80 1.05 -16.88
CA LYS A 295 30.54 0.29 -16.85
C LYS A 295 30.38 -0.56 -18.10
N ASP A 296 30.17 -1.85 -17.93
CA ASP A 296 29.98 -2.81 -19.00
C ASP A 296 29.05 -3.95 -18.55
N LEU A 297 27.80 -3.86 -18.98
CA LEU A 297 26.76 -4.80 -18.55
C LEU A 297 26.97 -6.21 -19.14
N GLU A 298 27.61 -6.34 -20.32
CA GLU A 298 27.89 -7.63 -20.92
C GLU A 298 28.97 -8.37 -20.11
N GLN A 299 30.03 -7.67 -19.70
CA GLN A 299 31.04 -8.22 -18.82
C GLN A 299 30.47 -8.56 -17.43
N ALA A 300 29.59 -7.70 -16.89
CA ALA A 300 28.91 -7.97 -15.64
C ALA A 300 28.10 -9.28 -15.70
N PHE A 301 27.28 -9.44 -16.75
CA PHE A 301 26.51 -10.66 -16.99
C PHE A 301 27.39 -11.90 -17.07
N GLU A 302 28.48 -11.86 -17.84
CA GLU A 302 29.40 -13.02 -17.96
C GLU A 302 30.07 -13.37 -16.64
N CYS A 303 30.42 -12.40 -15.82
CA CYS A 303 30.98 -12.60 -14.49
C CYS A 303 29.95 -13.27 -13.57
N TYR A 304 28.73 -12.71 -13.49
CA TYR A 304 27.65 -13.31 -12.70
C TYR A 304 27.30 -14.73 -13.18
N ARG A 305 27.28 -14.96 -14.49
CA ARG A 305 27.02 -16.29 -15.07
C ARG A 305 28.02 -17.33 -14.64
N LYS A 306 29.32 -16.97 -14.63
CA LYS A 306 30.41 -17.88 -14.18
C LYS A 306 30.25 -18.20 -12.70
N ALA A 307 30.08 -17.21 -11.85
CA ALA A 307 29.91 -17.39 -10.41
C ALA A 307 28.63 -18.17 -10.06
N ALA A 308 27.50 -17.85 -10.71
CA ALA A 308 26.21 -18.51 -10.51
C ALA A 308 26.27 -20.01 -10.85
N LYS A 309 26.98 -20.39 -11.90
CA LYS A 309 27.21 -21.81 -12.28
C LYS A 309 28.00 -22.58 -11.24
N GLN A 310 28.83 -21.91 -10.45
CA GLN A 310 29.57 -22.51 -9.33
C GLN A 310 28.72 -22.55 -8.04
N GLY A 311 27.48 -22.08 -8.07
CA GLY A 311 26.58 -22.10 -6.92
C GLY A 311 26.60 -20.84 -6.07
N ASN A 312 27.37 -19.79 -6.43
CA ASN A 312 27.38 -18.54 -5.67
C ASN A 312 25.98 -17.91 -5.67
N VAL A 313 25.38 -17.82 -4.48
CA VAL A 313 23.98 -17.44 -4.29
C VAL A 313 23.71 -15.98 -4.72
N LYS A 314 24.61 -15.06 -4.37
CA LYS A 314 24.50 -13.64 -4.78
C LYS A 314 24.57 -13.52 -6.30
N ALA A 315 25.47 -14.27 -6.94
CA ALA A 315 25.59 -14.26 -8.38
C ALA A 315 24.37 -14.87 -9.09
N GLN A 316 23.76 -15.91 -8.54
CA GLN A 316 22.51 -16.46 -9.05
C GLN A 316 21.38 -15.40 -9.01
N TYR A 317 21.27 -14.68 -7.91
CA TYR A 317 20.34 -13.55 -7.78
C TYR A 317 20.64 -12.47 -8.82
N ASN A 318 21.91 -12.00 -8.89
CA ASN A 318 22.30 -10.96 -9.83
C ASN A 318 22.10 -11.38 -11.31
N LEU A 319 22.35 -12.63 -11.62
CA LEU A 319 22.09 -13.20 -12.95
C LEU A 319 20.58 -13.21 -13.26
N GLY A 320 19.74 -13.57 -12.29
CA GLY A 320 18.28 -13.46 -12.39
C GLY A 320 17.85 -12.03 -12.68
N VAL A 321 18.41 -11.05 -11.97
CA VAL A 321 18.16 -9.62 -12.22
C VAL A 321 18.61 -9.22 -13.63
N CYS A 322 19.78 -9.64 -14.09
CA CYS A 322 20.24 -9.36 -15.47
C CYS A 322 19.23 -9.83 -16.52
N TYR A 323 18.71 -11.04 -16.39
CA TYR A 323 17.68 -11.54 -17.30
C TYR A 323 16.33 -10.79 -17.17
N ALA A 324 15.97 -10.36 -15.96
CA ALA A 324 14.72 -9.64 -15.71
C ALA A 324 14.69 -8.26 -16.40
N ILE A 325 15.81 -7.53 -16.33
CA ILE A 325 15.88 -6.15 -16.86
C ILE A 325 16.52 -6.06 -18.25
N GLY A 326 17.15 -7.13 -18.75
CA GLY A 326 17.95 -7.12 -20.00
C GLY A 326 19.33 -6.48 -19.80
N GLY A 327 19.94 -6.66 -18.63
CA GLY A 327 21.24 -6.10 -18.28
C GLY A 327 22.40 -6.89 -18.86
N GLY A 328 22.95 -6.49 -20.02
CA GLY A 328 24.04 -7.20 -20.71
C GLY A 328 23.60 -8.49 -21.44
N VAL A 329 22.32 -8.76 -21.47
CA VAL A 329 21.70 -9.91 -22.13
C VAL A 329 20.28 -9.54 -22.57
N THR A 330 19.73 -10.25 -23.54
CA THR A 330 18.32 -10.08 -23.91
C THR A 330 17.41 -10.44 -22.71
N LYS A 331 16.40 -9.61 -22.45
CA LYS A 331 15.41 -9.87 -21.39
C LYS A 331 14.79 -11.25 -21.59
N ASP A 332 14.84 -12.08 -20.56
CA ASP A 332 14.25 -13.41 -20.52
C ASP A 332 13.64 -13.68 -19.15
N PRO A 333 12.30 -13.45 -18.99
CA PRO A 333 11.63 -13.65 -17.71
C PRO A 333 11.70 -15.09 -17.18
N VAL A 334 11.79 -16.09 -18.08
CA VAL A 334 11.88 -17.51 -17.67
C VAL A 334 13.21 -17.76 -16.99
N GLN A 335 14.31 -17.34 -17.63
CA GLN A 335 15.64 -17.45 -17.03
C GLN A 335 15.76 -16.61 -15.75
N ALA A 336 15.13 -15.44 -15.70
CA ALA A 336 15.09 -14.61 -14.52
C ALA A 336 14.45 -15.34 -13.32
N ALA A 337 13.30 -15.98 -13.55
CA ALA A 337 12.61 -16.75 -12.52
C ALA A 337 13.40 -18.00 -12.10
N GLU A 338 14.00 -18.75 -13.06
CA GLU A 338 14.79 -19.94 -12.76
C GLU A 338 16.02 -19.64 -11.89
N TRP A 339 16.78 -18.60 -12.23
CA TRP A 339 17.95 -18.22 -11.44
C TRP A 339 17.59 -17.63 -10.09
N SER A 340 16.51 -16.84 -10.03
CA SER A 340 15.97 -16.36 -8.76
C SER A 340 15.48 -17.51 -7.87
N ALA A 341 14.87 -18.56 -8.45
CA ALA A 341 14.44 -19.73 -7.70
C ALA A 341 15.64 -20.47 -7.06
N ARG A 342 16.74 -20.67 -7.81
CA ARG A 342 17.95 -21.31 -7.28
C ARG A 342 18.54 -20.54 -6.09
N ALA A 343 18.58 -19.22 -6.17
CA ALA A 343 19.06 -18.39 -5.06
C ALA A 343 18.06 -18.38 -3.88
N ALA A 344 16.76 -18.35 -4.16
CA ALA A 344 15.70 -18.37 -3.17
C ALA A 344 15.65 -19.69 -2.38
N GLU A 345 15.86 -20.82 -3.05
CA GLU A 345 15.95 -22.15 -2.43
C GLU A 345 17.14 -22.27 -1.47
N GLN A 346 18.21 -21.54 -1.73
CA GLN A 346 19.38 -21.44 -0.84
C GLN A 346 19.18 -20.40 0.28
N GLY A 347 17.98 -19.81 0.40
CA GLY A 347 17.62 -18.91 1.52
C GLY A 347 17.91 -17.44 1.29
N PHE A 348 18.32 -17.00 0.10
CA PHE A 348 18.62 -15.58 -0.14
C PHE A 348 17.34 -14.73 -0.18
N ALA A 349 17.14 -13.88 0.80
CA ALA A 349 15.88 -13.13 1.02
C ALA A 349 15.47 -12.27 -0.18
N ALA A 350 16.42 -11.55 -0.80
CA ALA A 350 16.11 -10.74 -1.98
C ALA A 350 15.67 -11.59 -3.19
N ALA A 351 16.23 -12.80 -3.34
CA ALA A 351 15.80 -13.73 -4.40
C ALA A 351 14.42 -14.35 -4.09
N GLN A 352 14.13 -14.62 -2.82
CA GLN A 352 12.80 -15.06 -2.38
C GLN A 352 11.74 -13.98 -2.66
N TYR A 353 12.04 -12.73 -2.37
CA TYR A 353 11.18 -11.61 -2.73
C TYR A 353 10.95 -11.52 -4.25
N ASN A 354 12.03 -11.56 -5.07
CA ASN A 354 11.90 -11.53 -6.52
C ASN A 354 11.08 -12.71 -7.06
N LEU A 355 11.28 -13.91 -6.51
CA LEU A 355 10.52 -15.09 -6.92
C LEU A 355 9.03 -14.96 -6.55
N GLY A 356 8.73 -14.38 -5.38
CA GLY A 356 7.37 -13.99 -5.00
C GLY A 356 6.75 -13.03 -6.00
N TYR A 357 7.50 -12.02 -6.42
CA TYR A 357 7.07 -11.06 -7.45
C TYR A 357 6.76 -11.74 -8.80
N PHE A 358 7.63 -12.66 -9.26
CA PHE A 358 7.40 -13.40 -10.49
C PHE A 358 6.13 -14.25 -10.43
N TYR A 359 5.88 -14.96 -9.34
CA TYR A 359 4.65 -15.73 -9.15
C TYR A 359 3.40 -14.84 -9.03
N ARG A 360 3.50 -13.66 -8.40
CA ARG A 360 2.39 -12.70 -8.30
C ARG A 360 1.95 -12.20 -9.67
N ASN A 361 2.90 -11.88 -10.54
CA ASN A 361 2.62 -11.27 -11.83
C ASN A 361 2.47 -12.28 -12.97
N GLY A 362 2.99 -13.51 -12.82
CA GLY A 362 3.07 -14.50 -13.89
C GLY A 362 4.19 -14.19 -14.90
N GLU A 363 5.30 -13.59 -14.42
CA GLU A 363 6.45 -13.26 -15.24
C GLU A 363 7.45 -14.42 -15.26
N GLY A 364 7.60 -15.09 -16.41
CA GLY A 364 8.51 -16.24 -16.55
C GLY A 364 8.05 -17.53 -15.87
N VAL A 365 7.00 -17.45 -15.07
CA VAL A 365 6.33 -18.56 -14.39
C VAL A 365 4.83 -18.41 -14.49
N GLU A 366 4.07 -19.48 -14.32
CA GLU A 366 2.61 -19.38 -14.21
C GLU A 366 2.23 -18.59 -12.96
N LYS A 367 1.28 -17.67 -13.10
CA LYS A 367 0.77 -16.84 -11.99
C LYS A 367 0.22 -17.73 -10.88
N ASP A 368 0.77 -17.61 -9.69
CA ASP A 368 0.40 -18.40 -8.52
C ASP A 368 0.49 -17.53 -7.25
N PRO A 369 -0.62 -16.88 -6.83
CA PRO A 369 -0.61 -16.04 -5.64
C PRO A 369 -0.23 -16.77 -4.35
N LYS A 370 -0.53 -18.07 -4.25
CA LYS A 370 -0.15 -18.87 -3.06
C LYS A 370 1.34 -19.04 -2.95
N LYS A 371 2.00 -19.35 -4.07
CA LYS A 371 3.46 -19.42 -4.10
C LYS A 371 4.09 -18.05 -3.87
N ALA A 372 3.48 -16.99 -4.41
CA ALA A 372 3.95 -15.63 -4.17
C ALA A 372 3.95 -15.30 -2.66
N ALA A 373 2.82 -15.52 -1.97
CA ALA A 373 2.70 -15.28 -0.53
C ALA A 373 3.70 -16.12 0.28
N MET A 374 3.87 -17.40 -0.06
CA MET A 374 4.84 -18.30 0.59
C MET A 374 6.29 -17.78 0.46
N TRP A 375 6.67 -17.26 -0.71
CA TRP A 375 8.03 -16.77 -0.91
C TRP A 375 8.23 -15.40 -0.25
N TYR A 376 7.21 -14.52 -0.24
CA TYR A 376 7.23 -13.29 0.52
C TYR A 376 7.36 -13.56 2.02
N GLU A 377 6.63 -14.56 2.56
CA GLU A 377 6.72 -14.96 3.96
C GLU A 377 8.16 -15.34 4.35
N LYS A 378 8.81 -16.21 3.57
CA LYS A 378 10.20 -16.61 3.82
C LYS A 378 11.17 -15.42 3.82
N ALA A 379 11.01 -14.48 2.90
CA ALA A 379 11.84 -13.29 2.85
C ALA A 379 11.53 -12.32 4.01
N ALA A 380 10.25 -12.16 4.34
CA ALA A 380 9.77 -11.31 5.42
C ALA A 380 10.23 -11.79 6.81
N GLU A 381 10.25 -13.10 7.04
CA GLU A 381 10.78 -13.72 8.26
C GLU A 381 12.28 -13.44 8.46
N GLN A 382 13.03 -13.29 7.38
CA GLN A 382 14.44 -12.89 7.40
C GLN A 382 14.62 -11.38 7.61
N GLY A 383 13.53 -10.61 7.73
CA GLY A 383 13.57 -9.17 7.96
C GLY A 383 13.63 -8.32 6.70
N PHE A 384 13.40 -8.88 5.50
CA PHE A 384 13.44 -8.12 4.25
C PHE A 384 12.20 -7.21 4.16
N ALA A 385 12.42 -5.89 4.24
CA ALA A 385 11.34 -4.92 4.45
C ALA A 385 10.31 -4.90 3.32
N GLU A 386 10.75 -4.95 2.07
CA GLU A 386 9.87 -4.97 0.90
C GLU A 386 9.00 -6.24 0.88
N ALA A 387 9.55 -7.38 1.32
CA ALA A 387 8.78 -8.61 1.44
C ALA A 387 7.78 -8.57 2.60
N GLN A 388 8.12 -7.90 3.71
CA GLN A 388 7.19 -7.67 4.81
C GLN A 388 6.00 -6.81 4.36
N TYR A 389 6.26 -5.78 3.56
CA TYR A 389 5.19 -4.97 2.96
C TYR A 389 4.30 -5.81 2.04
N GLU A 390 4.89 -6.55 1.09
CA GLU A 390 4.14 -7.39 0.15
C GLU A 390 3.37 -8.53 0.83
N LEU A 391 3.91 -9.10 1.90
CA LEU A 391 3.19 -10.08 2.72
C LEU A 391 2.01 -9.42 3.44
N GLY A 392 2.19 -8.20 3.93
CA GLY A 392 1.11 -7.37 4.46
C GLY A 392 0.00 -7.17 3.44
N GLU A 393 0.33 -6.84 2.19
CA GLU A 393 -0.62 -6.74 1.08
C GLU A 393 -1.33 -8.07 0.79
N CYS A 394 -0.60 -9.20 0.87
CA CYS A 394 -1.20 -10.53 0.71
C CYS A 394 -2.26 -10.80 1.77
N TYR A 395 -1.98 -10.49 3.03
CA TYR A 395 -2.95 -10.63 4.14
C TYR A 395 -4.10 -9.64 4.04
N TYR A 396 -3.83 -8.40 3.62
CA TYR A 396 -4.84 -7.35 3.56
C TYR A 396 -5.91 -7.61 2.50
N TYR A 397 -5.51 -8.15 1.31
CA TYR A 397 -6.41 -8.42 0.20
C TYR A 397 -6.78 -9.90 0.02
N GLY A 398 -6.29 -10.80 0.85
CA GLY A 398 -6.51 -12.24 0.69
C GLY A 398 -5.82 -12.83 -0.54
N ASN A 399 -4.70 -12.26 -0.98
CA ASN A 399 -3.99 -12.69 -2.19
C ASN A 399 -3.08 -13.89 -1.93
N GLY A 400 -3.59 -15.10 -2.17
CA GLY A 400 -2.86 -16.35 -1.98
C GLY A 400 -2.81 -16.88 -0.54
N ILE A 401 -3.34 -16.13 0.39
CA ILE A 401 -3.48 -16.42 1.80
C ILE A 401 -4.85 -15.91 2.26
N ASP A 402 -5.40 -16.44 3.34
CA ASP A 402 -6.68 -15.96 3.86
C ASP A 402 -6.55 -14.51 4.34
N GLU A 403 -7.56 -13.70 4.00
CA GLU A 403 -7.60 -12.29 4.39
C GLU A 403 -7.54 -12.12 5.91
N ASN A 404 -6.64 -11.30 6.37
CA ASN A 404 -6.44 -11.00 7.79
C ASN A 404 -5.78 -9.62 7.98
N GLU A 405 -6.60 -8.60 8.11
CA GLU A 405 -6.13 -7.22 8.28
C GLU A 405 -5.24 -7.03 9.52
N THR A 406 -5.51 -7.78 10.61
CA THR A 406 -4.69 -7.69 11.83
C THR A 406 -3.27 -8.21 11.61
N GLU A 407 -3.11 -9.30 10.86
CA GLU A 407 -1.78 -9.80 10.48
C GLU A 407 -1.11 -8.86 9.46
N ALA A 408 -1.88 -8.30 8.52
CA ALA A 408 -1.37 -7.31 7.57
C ALA A 408 -0.72 -6.12 8.30
N VAL A 409 -1.41 -5.56 9.30
CA VAL A 409 -0.90 -4.44 10.12
C VAL A 409 0.42 -4.79 10.81
N LYS A 410 0.57 -5.99 11.35
CA LYS A 410 1.83 -6.41 11.99
C LYS A 410 3.00 -6.43 11.02
N TRP A 411 2.75 -6.89 9.80
CA TRP A 411 3.79 -6.93 8.77
C TRP A 411 4.10 -5.53 8.22
N TYR A 412 3.07 -4.70 7.98
CA TYR A 412 3.28 -3.29 7.62
C TYR A 412 4.08 -2.55 8.69
N GLN A 413 3.79 -2.79 9.97
CA GLN A 413 4.53 -2.16 11.07
C GLN A 413 6.02 -2.51 11.04
N LYS A 414 6.36 -3.79 10.86
CA LYS A 414 7.76 -4.23 10.76
C LYS A 414 8.49 -3.57 9.60
N ALA A 415 7.87 -3.52 8.41
CA ALA A 415 8.45 -2.87 7.25
C ALA A 415 8.57 -1.35 7.43
N ALA A 416 7.53 -0.70 7.96
CA ALA A 416 7.49 0.73 8.20
C ALA A 416 8.55 1.20 9.21
N GLU A 417 8.81 0.40 10.25
CA GLU A 417 9.86 0.66 11.25
C GLU A 417 11.26 0.57 10.64
N GLN A 418 11.47 -0.27 9.64
CA GLN A 418 12.71 -0.34 8.85
C GLN A 418 12.81 0.80 7.83
N GLY A 419 11.76 1.57 7.67
CA GLY A 419 11.75 2.74 6.81
C GLY A 419 11.17 2.51 5.41
N ASP A 420 10.53 1.36 5.16
CA ASP A 420 9.78 1.14 3.92
C ASP A 420 8.65 2.18 3.79
N THR A 421 8.64 2.90 2.69
CA THR A 421 7.73 4.04 2.50
C THR A 421 6.31 3.63 2.15
N ASP A 422 6.16 2.54 1.43
CA ASP A 422 4.85 2.02 1.05
C ASP A 422 4.16 1.41 2.26
N ALA A 423 4.93 0.70 3.11
CA ALA A 423 4.45 0.22 4.40
C ALA A 423 4.08 1.36 5.36
N GLN A 424 4.86 2.43 5.42
CA GLN A 424 4.53 3.61 6.23
C GLN A 424 3.21 4.22 5.78
N PHE A 425 2.98 4.33 4.48
CA PHE A 425 1.71 4.83 3.94
C PHE A 425 0.55 3.86 4.20
N ALA A 426 0.75 2.55 3.98
CA ALA A 426 -0.26 1.52 4.23
C ALA A 426 -0.65 1.47 5.72
N LEU A 427 0.33 1.51 6.63
CA LEU A 427 0.08 1.54 8.07
C LEU A 427 -0.67 2.81 8.49
N GLY A 428 -0.32 3.96 7.90
CA GLY A 428 -1.07 5.20 8.09
C GLY A 428 -2.54 5.06 7.70
N LYS A 429 -2.83 4.38 6.58
CA LYS A 429 -4.21 4.05 6.14
C LYS A 429 -4.92 3.14 7.13
N CYS A 430 -4.24 2.10 7.62
CA CYS A 430 -4.82 1.18 8.59
C CYS A 430 -5.26 1.91 9.87
N TYR A 431 -4.43 2.80 10.40
CA TYR A 431 -4.80 3.63 11.54
C TYR A 431 -5.90 4.65 11.23
N TYR A 432 -5.93 5.18 10.00
CA TYR A 432 -6.94 6.19 9.61
C TYR A 432 -8.34 5.59 9.44
N TYR A 433 -8.45 4.37 8.90
CA TYR A 433 -9.73 3.71 8.64
C TYR A 433 -10.13 2.67 9.70
N GLY A 434 -9.23 2.33 10.62
CA GLY A 434 -9.47 1.27 11.60
C GLY A 434 -9.37 -0.14 11.03
N ASN A 435 -8.63 -0.33 9.93
CA ASN A 435 -8.51 -1.63 9.26
C ASN A 435 -7.47 -2.50 9.95
N GLY A 436 -7.93 -3.58 10.59
CA GLY A 436 -7.07 -4.52 11.32
C GLY A 436 -6.46 -3.98 12.62
N ILE A 437 -6.72 -2.73 12.96
CA ILE A 437 -6.26 -2.03 14.16
C ILE A 437 -7.32 -0.98 14.56
N GLU A 438 -7.37 -0.57 15.82
CA GLU A 438 -8.24 0.50 16.27
C GLU A 438 -7.93 1.83 15.57
N GLU A 439 -8.98 2.53 15.11
CA GLU A 439 -8.85 3.84 14.46
C GLU A 439 -8.08 4.81 15.36
N ASN A 440 -7.04 5.40 14.83
CA ASN A 440 -6.21 6.38 15.53
C ASN A 440 -5.62 7.39 14.55
N ASN A 441 -6.30 8.49 14.39
CA ASN A 441 -5.91 9.53 13.46
C ASN A 441 -4.57 10.21 13.82
N GLU A 442 -4.19 10.27 15.10
CA GLU A 442 -2.90 10.83 15.53
C GLU A 442 -1.74 9.93 15.07
N GLU A 443 -1.88 8.62 15.22
CA GLU A 443 -0.89 7.65 14.73
C GLU A 443 -0.86 7.65 13.19
N ALA A 444 -2.02 7.73 12.52
CA ALA A 444 -2.09 7.83 11.06
C ALA A 444 -1.26 9.02 10.55
N VAL A 445 -1.42 10.20 11.15
CA VAL A 445 -0.66 11.40 10.79
C VAL A 445 0.85 11.20 10.98
N LYS A 446 1.30 10.54 12.04
CA LYS A 446 2.74 10.26 12.24
C LYS A 446 3.33 9.42 11.11
N TRP A 447 2.60 8.38 10.68
CA TRP A 447 3.05 7.52 9.61
C TRP A 447 2.95 8.19 8.23
N TYR A 448 1.84 8.91 7.95
CA TYR A 448 1.74 9.70 6.73
C TYR A 448 2.86 10.73 6.63
N ARG A 449 3.23 11.39 7.74
CA ARG A 449 4.33 12.36 7.74
C ARG A 449 5.66 11.72 7.38
N LYS A 450 6.00 10.56 7.96
CA LYS A 450 7.23 9.83 7.63
C LYS A 450 7.32 9.49 6.14
N ALA A 451 6.23 8.99 5.57
CA ALA A 451 6.17 8.68 4.14
C ALA A 451 6.19 9.97 3.27
N ALA A 452 5.47 11.02 3.68
CA ALA A 452 5.39 12.29 2.96
C ALA A 452 6.72 13.05 2.92
N GLU A 453 7.51 12.97 4.00
CA GLU A 453 8.87 13.54 4.07
C GLU A 453 9.86 12.81 3.16
N LYS A 454 9.57 11.56 2.81
CA LYS A 454 10.31 10.78 1.81
C LYS A 454 9.70 10.86 0.41
N ASP A 455 8.90 11.88 0.18
CA ASP A 455 8.34 12.26 -1.12
C ASP A 455 7.28 11.32 -1.69
N VAL A 456 6.60 10.52 -0.84
CA VAL A 456 5.47 9.69 -1.27
C VAL A 456 4.24 10.57 -1.52
N ALA A 457 3.90 10.76 -2.78
CA ALA A 457 2.86 11.70 -3.22
C ALA A 457 1.47 11.46 -2.59
N ASN A 458 1.05 10.20 -2.49
CA ASN A 458 -0.22 9.84 -1.86
C ASN A 458 -0.22 10.14 -0.35
N ALA A 459 0.92 9.93 0.34
CA ALA A 459 1.05 10.26 1.74
C ALA A 459 1.03 11.78 1.97
N GLN A 460 1.65 12.56 1.07
CA GLN A 460 1.55 14.02 1.09
C GLN A 460 0.10 14.49 0.93
N CYS A 461 -0.67 13.88 0.02
CA CYS A 461 -2.08 14.19 -0.15
C CYS A 461 -2.88 13.89 1.13
N MET A 462 -2.71 12.70 1.72
CA MET A 462 -3.43 12.30 2.94
C MET A 462 -3.03 13.17 4.14
N LEU A 463 -1.75 13.50 4.28
CA LEU A 463 -1.28 14.41 5.33
C LEU A 463 -1.88 15.81 5.16
N GLY A 464 -1.98 16.29 3.92
CA GLY A 464 -2.67 17.53 3.60
C GLY A 464 -4.15 17.50 4.02
N GLU A 465 -4.84 16.39 3.79
CA GLU A 465 -6.24 16.21 4.23
C GLU A 465 -6.37 16.19 5.75
N CYS A 466 -5.43 15.52 6.44
CA CYS A 466 -5.42 15.54 7.90
C CYS A 466 -5.34 16.97 8.47
N TYR A 467 -4.48 17.81 7.90
CA TYR A 467 -4.41 19.22 8.30
C TYR A 467 -5.63 20.04 7.86
N TYR A 468 -6.22 19.72 6.71
CA TYR A 468 -7.37 20.44 6.17
C TYR A 468 -8.65 20.20 6.99
N TYR A 469 -8.90 18.94 7.36
CA TYR A 469 -10.10 18.53 8.10
C TYR A 469 -9.91 18.44 9.61
N GLY A 470 -8.66 18.47 10.11
CA GLY A 470 -8.37 18.32 11.53
C GLY A 470 -8.37 16.87 12.01
N TYR A 471 -8.04 15.91 11.15
CA TYR A 471 -7.96 14.51 11.53
C TYR A 471 -6.63 14.19 12.21
N GLY A 472 -6.64 13.94 13.53
CA GLY A 472 -5.45 13.63 14.33
C GLY A 472 -4.46 14.77 14.52
N VAL A 473 -4.78 15.96 14.00
CA VAL A 473 -4.03 17.22 14.17
C VAL A 473 -5.00 18.39 14.21
N GLU A 474 -4.57 19.52 14.76
CA GLU A 474 -5.34 20.76 14.64
C GLU A 474 -5.44 21.20 13.18
N VAL A 475 -6.59 21.77 12.82
CA VAL A 475 -6.82 22.32 11.48
C VAL A 475 -5.78 23.38 11.18
N ASN A 476 -5.06 23.20 10.09
CA ASN A 476 -4.05 24.12 9.62
C ASN A 476 -4.02 24.15 8.08
N ASN A 477 -4.80 25.08 7.54
CA ASN A 477 -4.96 25.20 6.09
C ASN A 477 -3.66 25.59 5.36
N GLU A 478 -2.74 26.32 6.00
CA GLU A 478 -1.46 26.68 5.41
C GLU A 478 -0.56 25.45 5.24
N GLU A 479 -0.51 24.59 6.27
CA GLU A 479 0.22 23.32 6.17
C GLU A 479 -0.45 22.37 5.16
N ALA A 480 -1.78 22.32 5.15
CA ALA A 480 -2.53 21.52 4.17
C ALA A 480 -2.14 21.90 2.74
N VAL A 481 -2.13 23.20 2.42
CA VAL A 481 -1.75 23.70 1.09
C VAL A 481 -0.32 23.33 0.72
N LYS A 482 0.63 23.39 1.65
CA LYS A 482 2.02 23.00 1.38
C LYS A 482 2.11 21.54 0.95
N TRP A 483 1.40 20.67 1.64
CA TRP A 483 1.39 19.24 1.33
C TRP A 483 0.58 18.93 0.06
N PHE A 484 -0.58 19.56 -0.12
CA PHE A 484 -1.35 19.43 -1.36
C PHE A 484 -0.54 19.87 -2.57
N ARG A 485 0.22 20.97 -2.46
CA ARG A 485 1.07 21.46 -3.56
C ARG A 485 2.12 20.42 -3.96
N LYS A 486 2.85 19.85 -3.00
CA LYS A 486 3.84 18.80 -3.26
C LYS A 486 3.21 17.60 -3.98
N ALA A 487 2.08 17.11 -3.47
CA ALA A 487 1.37 16.00 -4.10
C ALA A 487 0.80 16.37 -5.49
N ALA A 488 0.29 17.59 -5.65
CA ALA A 488 -0.26 18.08 -6.91
C ALA A 488 0.80 18.28 -8.01
N GLU A 489 2.01 18.66 -7.61
CA GLU A 489 3.19 18.75 -8.51
C GLU A 489 3.67 17.36 -8.96
N GLN A 490 3.37 16.32 -8.20
CA GLN A 490 3.58 14.91 -8.54
C GLN A 490 2.34 14.27 -9.20
N ASP A 491 1.47 15.09 -9.78
CA ASP A 491 0.30 14.67 -10.55
C ASP A 491 -0.77 13.87 -9.79
N VAL A 492 -0.87 14.00 -8.47
CA VAL A 492 -1.98 13.41 -7.70
C VAL A 492 -3.26 14.22 -7.95
N ALA A 493 -4.18 13.69 -8.75
CA ALA A 493 -5.41 14.36 -9.16
C ALA A 493 -6.27 14.83 -7.98
N LYS A 494 -6.35 14.04 -6.90
CA LYS A 494 -7.08 14.41 -5.68
C LYS A 494 -6.48 15.65 -5.01
N ALA A 495 -5.14 15.71 -4.90
CA ALA A 495 -4.43 16.84 -4.34
C ALA A 495 -4.56 18.09 -5.22
N GLN A 496 -4.52 17.94 -6.54
CA GLN A 496 -4.77 19.03 -7.48
C GLN A 496 -6.17 19.62 -7.32
N ASN A 497 -7.20 18.77 -7.15
CA ASN A 497 -8.56 19.25 -6.87
C ASN A 497 -8.64 20.01 -5.55
N LEU A 498 -8.09 19.44 -4.46
CA LEU A 498 -8.11 20.08 -3.13
C LEU A 498 -7.32 21.39 -3.12
N LEU A 499 -6.20 21.46 -3.83
CA LEU A 499 -5.44 22.69 -4.00
C LEU A 499 -6.24 23.74 -4.80
N GLY A 500 -7.00 23.29 -5.80
CA GLY A 500 -7.97 24.13 -6.52
C GLY A 500 -9.02 24.71 -5.59
N ASP A 501 -9.57 23.89 -4.66
CA ASP A 501 -10.53 24.34 -3.65
C ASP A 501 -9.89 25.37 -2.69
N CYS A 502 -8.63 25.13 -2.26
CA CYS A 502 -7.89 26.07 -1.41
C CYS A 502 -7.75 27.44 -2.07
N TYR A 503 -7.38 27.51 -3.35
CA TYR A 503 -7.32 28.77 -4.08
C TYR A 503 -8.68 29.39 -4.38
N CYS A 504 -9.73 28.58 -4.57
CA CYS A 504 -11.09 29.08 -4.82
C CYS A 504 -11.67 29.80 -3.59
N TYR A 505 -11.50 29.19 -2.43
CA TYR A 505 -12.14 29.64 -1.18
C TYR A 505 -11.21 30.41 -0.25
N GLY A 506 -9.92 30.48 -0.54
CA GLY A 506 -8.92 31.16 0.31
C GLY A 506 -8.53 30.36 1.56
N TYR A 507 -8.56 29.04 1.48
CA TYR A 507 -8.13 28.19 2.60
C TYR A 507 -6.60 28.06 2.63
N GLY A 508 -5.95 28.74 3.58
CA GLY A 508 -4.49 28.68 3.75
C GLY A 508 -3.67 29.38 2.67
N VAL A 509 -4.33 30.00 1.69
CA VAL A 509 -3.72 30.83 0.63
C VAL A 509 -4.64 31.99 0.29
N GLU A 510 -4.10 33.05 -0.28
CA GLU A 510 -4.92 34.12 -0.85
C GLU A 510 -5.79 33.57 -2.01
N PRO A 511 -7.09 33.90 -2.04
CA PRO A 511 -7.97 33.47 -3.11
C PRO A 511 -7.44 33.85 -4.49
N ASN A 512 -7.40 32.90 -5.39
CA ASN A 512 -6.96 33.09 -6.74
C ASN A 512 -7.71 32.18 -7.71
N ASN A 513 -8.71 32.74 -8.36
CA ASN A 513 -9.58 32.00 -9.26
C ASN A 513 -8.82 31.43 -10.49
N GLU A 514 -7.81 32.11 -10.99
CA GLU A 514 -7.02 31.64 -12.14
C GLU A 514 -6.19 30.40 -11.76
N GLU A 515 -5.51 30.45 -10.62
CA GLU A 515 -4.76 29.31 -10.11
C GLU A 515 -5.69 28.14 -9.74
N SER A 516 -6.83 28.42 -9.11
CA SER A 516 -7.88 27.43 -8.83
C SER A 516 -8.29 26.69 -10.12
N ALA A 517 -8.65 27.45 -11.16
CA ALA A 517 -9.10 26.87 -12.43
C ALA A 517 -7.99 26.07 -13.15
N LYS A 518 -6.72 26.47 -13.01
CA LYS A 518 -5.59 25.70 -13.55
C LYS A 518 -5.42 24.33 -12.87
N TRP A 519 -5.54 24.30 -11.54
CA TRP A 519 -5.42 23.06 -10.78
C TRP A 519 -6.62 22.15 -11.01
N TYR A 520 -7.83 22.68 -11.06
CA TYR A 520 -9.01 21.90 -11.46
C TYR A 520 -8.85 21.32 -12.87
N GLU A 521 -8.32 22.07 -13.83
CA GLU A 521 -8.10 21.59 -15.19
C GLU A 521 -7.11 20.41 -15.25
N LYS A 522 -6.02 20.48 -14.48
CA LYS A 522 -5.07 19.35 -14.36
C LYS A 522 -5.76 18.10 -13.82
N ALA A 523 -6.46 18.25 -12.69
CA ALA A 523 -7.18 17.14 -12.07
C ALA A 523 -8.31 16.59 -12.97
N ALA A 524 -9.05 17.49 -13.64
CA ALA A 524 -10.15 17.13 -14.55
C ALA A 524 -9.67 16.34 -15.76
N ASN A 525 -8.52 16.70 -16.29
CA ASN A 525 -7.89 15.98 -17.40
C ASN A 525 -7.42 14.56 -17.01
N GLN A 526 -7.15 14.32 -15.74
CA GLN A 526 -6.86 13.00 -15.20
C GLN A 526 -8.13 12.20 -14.84
N GLY A 527 -9.32 12.74 -15.11
CA GLY A 527 -10.58 12.06 -14.87
C GLY A 527 -11.17 12.28 -13.46
N ASN A 528 -10.62 13.18 -12.65
CA ASN A 528 -11.21 13.49 -11.35
C ASN A 528 -12.57 14.17 -11.53
N THR A 529 -13.65 13.49 -11.22
CA THR A 529 -15.03 13.94 -11.46
C THR A 529 -15.43 15.19 -10.67
N LYS A 530 -14.89 15.35 -9.43
CA LYS A 530 -15.11 16.57 -8.64
C LYS A 530 -14.45 17.77 -9.29
N ALA A 531 -13.21 17.61 -9.78
CA ALA A 531 -12.51 18.67 -10.50
C ALA A 531 -13.16 18.99 -11.85
N GLN A 532 -13.66 17.99 -12.58
CA GLN A 532 -14.43 18.19 -13.80
C GLN A 532 -15.68 19.05 -13.55
N TYR A 533 -16.41 18.76 -12.48
CA TYR A 533 -17.55 19.57 -12.04
C TYR A 533 -17.12 21.00 -11.66
N SER A 534 -16.07 21.14 -10.85
CA SER A 534 -15.55 22.44 -10.45
C SER A 534 -15.08 23.28 -11.64
N LEU A 535 -14.40 22.65 -12.61
CA LEU A 535 -13.99 23.31 -13.84
C LEU A 535 -15.20 23.75 -14.70
N GLY A 536 -16.23 22.90 -14.80
CA GLY A 536 -17.50 23.26 -15.44
C GLY A 536 -18.12 24.50 -14.81
N ARG A 537 -18.12 24.59 -13.47
CA ARG A 537 -18.57 25.80 -12.75
C ARG A 537 -17.70 27.02 -13.07
N CYS A 538 -16.37 26.84 -13.19
CA CYS A 538 -15.46 27.90 -13.60
C CYS A 538 -15.84 28.49 -14.97
N TYR A 539 -16.10 27.65 -15.94
CA TYR A 539 -16.53 28.08 -17.28
C TYR A 539 -17.95 28.69 -17.27
N ARG A 540 -18.88 28.13 -16.52
CA ARG A 540 -20.25 28.65 -16.41
C ARG A 540 -20.28 30.06 -15.81
N ASN A 541 -19.52 30.26 -14.75
CA ASN A 541 -19.54 31.55 -14.00
C ASN A 541 -18.53 32.57 -14.53
N GLY A 542 -17.54 32.13 -15.35
CA GLY A 542 -16.43 32.98 -15.77
C GLY A 542 -15.41 33.20 -14.64
N THR A 543 -15.25 32.25 -13.72
CA THR A 543 -14.38 32.36 -12.56
C THR A 543 -13.03 31.72 -12.88
N GLY A 544 -11.96 32.51 -13.06
CA GLY A 544 -10.63 32.02 -13.43
C GLY A 544 -10.51 31.50 -14.87
N LYS A 545 -11.63 31.42 -15.58
CA LYS A 545 -11.73 31.08 -17.00
C LYS A 545 -12.67 32.09 -17.67
N ARG A 546 -12.50 32.33 -18.97
CA ARG A 546 -13.50 33.08 -19.75
C ARG A 546 -14.81 32.31 -19.73
N LYS A 547 -15.92 33.02 -19.46
CA LYS A 547 -17.25 32.38 -19.43
C LYS A 547 -17.54 31.73 -20.78
N ASP A 548 -17.85 30.44 -20.74
CA ASP A 548 -18.19 29.60 -21.89
C ASP A 548 -19.16 28.50 -21.43
N LEU A 549 -20.43 28.69 -21.77
CA LEU A 549 -21.49 27.79 -21.32
C LEU A 549 -21.44 26.41 -22.04
N ALA A 550 -21.01 26.41 -23.31
CA ALA A 550 -20.87 25.14 -24.03
C ALA A 550 -19.70 24.30 -23.52
N GLU A 551 -18.58 24.94 -23.16
CA GLU A 551 -17.47 24.25 -22.54
C GLU A 551 -17.83 23.78 -21.11
N ALA A 552 -18.61 24.58 -20.35
CA ALA A 552 -19.11 24.15 -19.05
C ALA A 552 -19.92 22.87 -19.13
N VAL A 553 -20.84 22.78 -20.11
CA VAL A 553 -21.65 21.57 -20.32
C VAL A 553 -20.80 20.36 -20.64
N LYS A 554 -19.79 20.46 -21.49
CA LYS A 554 -18.87 19.33 -21.80
C LYS A 554 -18.18 18.79 -20.54
N TRP A 555 -17.77 19.67 -19.63
CA TRP A 555 -17.15 19.26 -18.39
C TRP A 555 -18.17 18.65 -17.42
N TYR A 556 -19.40 19.20 -17.38
CA TYR A 556 -20.49 18.59 -16.62
C TYR A 556 -20.86 17.21 -17.17
N GLU A 557 -20.88 17.01 -18.50
CA GLU A 557 -21.13 15.71 -19.12
C GLU A 557 -20.09 14.68 -18.67
N LYS A 558 -18.79 15.00 -18.75
CA LYS A 558 -17.73 14.09 -18.29
C LYS A 558 -17.85 13.75 -16.80
N ALA A 559 -18.13 14.75 -15.96
CA ALA A 559 -18.30 14.54 -14.55
C ALA A 559 -19.55 13.70 -14.24
N ALA A 560 -20.66 13.96 -14.95
CA ALA A 560 -21.93 13.25 -14.81
C ALA A 560 -21.81 11.78 -15.26
N GLU A 561 -21.15 11.52 -16.38
CA GLU A 561 -20.83 10.17 -16.85
C GLU A 561 -19.93 9.41 -15.85
N GLY A 562 -19.05 10.13 -15.15
CA GLY A 562 -18.24 9.61 -14.05
C GLY A 562 -18.99 9.47 -12.71
N GLY A 563 -20.31 9.68 -12.70
CA GLY A 563 -21.17 9.48 -11.51
C GLY A 563 -21.20 10.65 -10.51
N ASN A 564 -20.68 11.82 -10.87
CA ASN A 564 -20.78 12.99 -9.98
C ASN A 564 -22.21 13.52 -9.93
N ALA A 565 -22.91 13.38 -8.80
CA ALA A 565 -24.30 13.75 -8.64
C ALA A 565 -24.54 15.25 -8.81
N ASP A 566 -23.65 16.14 -8.35
CA ASP A 566 -23.78 17.58 -8.53
C ASP A 566 -23.68 18.00 -9.99
N ALA A 567 -22.79 17.32 -10.74
CA ALA A 567 -22.67 17.53 -12.18
C ALA A 567 -23.91 17.05 -12.94
N GLN A 568 -24.46 15.90 -12.56
CA GLN A 568 -25.70 15.36 -13.14
C GLN A 568 -26.87 16.33 -12.90
N ASN A 569 -27.02 16.85 -11.67
CA ASN A 569 -28.03 17.88 -11.38
C ASN A 569 -27.80 19.16 -12.19
N SER A 570 -26.56 19.65 -12.27
CA SER A 570 -26.23 20.85 -13.04
C SER A 570 -26.46 20.65 -14.54
N LEU A 571 -26.15 19.48 -15.06
CA LEU A 571 -26.42 19.13 -16.46
C LEU A 571 -27.93 19.04 -16.75
N GLY A 572 -28.69 18.46 -15.82
CA GLY A 572 -30.15 18.46 -15.87
C GLY A 572 -30.72 19.88 -15.97
N TYR A 573 -30.17 20.79 -15.16
CA TYR A 573 -30.54 22.20 -15.24
C TYR A 573 -30.17 22.85 -16.57
N CYS A 574 -28.95 22.57 -17.09
CA CYS A 574 -28.54 23.09 -18.40
C CYS A 574 -29.50 22.67 -19.53
N TYR A 575 -29.91 21.42 -19.53
CA TYR A 575 -30.91 20.93 -20.49
C TYR A 575 -32.32 21.48 -20.23
N GLU A 576 -32.73 21.75 -18.97
CA GLU A 576 -34.03 22.30 -18.63
C GLU A 576 -34.20 23.73 -19.17
N VAL A 577 -33.14 24.54 -19.09
CA VAL A 577 -33.21 25.97 -19.44
C VAL A 577 -32.55 26.33 -20.75
N GLY A 578 -31.89 25.36 -21.42
CA GLY A 578 -31.14 25.57 -22.65
C GLY A 578 -29.83 26.35 -22.44
N GLU A 579 -29.16 26.19 -21.26
CA GLU A 579 -27.94 26.90 -20.94
C GLU A 579 -26.71 26.16 -21.51
N GLY A 580 -26.11 26.67 -22.59
CA GLY A 580 -24.94 26.06 -23.24
C GLY A 580 -25.27 24.87 -24.15
N VAL A 581 -26.52 24.42 -24.14
CA VAL A 581 -27.07 23.34 -24.96
C VAL A 581 -28.48 23.72 -25.41
N THR A 582 -29.02 23.02 -26.41
CA THR A 582 -30.42 23.16 -26.75
C THR A 582 -31.30 22.57 -25.64
N GLU A 583 -32.38 23.28 -25.27
CA GLU A 583 -33.37 22.81 -24.30
C GLU A 583 -33.86 21.40 -24.66
N ASP A 584 -33.84 20.50 -23.71
CA ASP A 584 -34.31 19.11 -23.82
C ASP A 584 -34.80 18.62 -22.47
N LEU A 585 -36.14 18.79 -22.24
CA LEU A 585 -36.74 18.43 -20.96
C LEU A 585 -36.64 16.91 -20.67
N ALA A 586 -36.60 16.05 -21.70
CA ALA A 586 -36.47 14.61 -21.49
C ALA A 586 -35.05 14.26 -20.99
N LYS A 587 -34.03 14.89 -21.56
CA LYS A 587 -32.66 14.74 -21.05
C LYS A 587 -32.50 15.38 -19.66
N ALA A 588 -33.14 16.52 -19.42
CA ALA A 588 -33.15 17.15 -18.10
C ALA A 588 -33.69 16.19 -17.03
N ALA A 589 -34.88 15.62 -17.28
CA ALA A 589 -35.48 14.65 -16.37
C ALA A 589 -34.62 13.40 -16.17
N LYS A 590 -33.96 12.89 -17.22
CA LYS A 590 -33.03 11.76 -17.13
C LYS A 590 -31.88 12.08 -16.19
N TRP A 591 -31.21 13.21 -16.37
CA TRP A 591 -30.05 13.60 -15.54
C TRP A 591 -30.44 13.91 -14.11
N TYR A 592 -31.61 14.56 -13.89
CA TYR A 592 -32.14 14.75 -12.54
C TYR A 592 -32.40 13.43 -11.84
N ARG A 593 -32.96 12.44 -12.58
CA ARG A 593 -33.18 11.09 -12.04
C ARG A 593 -31.87 10.43 -11.61
N GLU A 594 -30.87 10.40 -12.49
CA GLU A 594 -29.58 9.79 -12.17
C GLU A 594 -28.91 10.46 -10.97
N SER A 595 -28.99 11.79 -10.90
CA SER A 595 -28.50 12.55 -9.76
C SER A 595 -29.27 12.26 -8.46
N ALA A 596 -30.58 12.14 -8.55
CA ALA A 596 -31.46 11.83 -7.43
C ALA A 596 -31.21 10.41 -6.88
N GLU A 597 -31.06 9.44 -7.78
CA GLU A 597 -30.68 8.05 -7.44
C GLU A 597 -29.27 7.98 -6.79
N ASN A 598 -28.37 8.90 -7.12
CA ASN A 598 -27.06 9.08 -6.49
C ASN A 598 -27.10 9.93 -5.20
N GLY A 599 -28.30 10.21 -4.67
CA GLY A 599 -28.52 10.83 -3.35
C GLY A 599 -28.40 12.34 -3.31
N ASN A 600 -28.38 13.04 -4.46
CA ASN A 600 -28.40 14.52 -4.44
C ASN A 600 -29.80 15.04 -4.10
N GLU A 601 -29.95 15.66 -2.94
CA GLU A 601 -31.25 16.14 -2.43
C GLU A 601 -31.89 17.24 -3.28
N VAL A 602 -31.06 18.08 -3.92
CA VAL A 602 -31.55 19.11 -4.86
C VAL A 602 -32.14 18.47 -6.12
N ALA A 603 -31.45 17.45 -6.64
CA ALA A 603 -31.90 16.71 -7.81
C ALA A 603 -33.17 15.90 -7.52
N GLN A 604 -33.29 15.30 -6.34
CA GLN A 604 -34.53 14.63 -5.89
C GLN A 604 -35.70 15.59 -5.94
N CYS A 605 -35.54 16.81 -5.42
CA CYS A 605 -36.54 17.84 -5.52
C CYS A 605 -36.83 18.22 -6.98
N ASN A 606 -35.81 18.43 -7.80
CA ASN A 606 -35.98 18.80 -9.21
C ASN A 606 -36.67 17.69 -10.01
N PHE A 607 -36.36 16.42 -9.71
CA PHE A 607 -37.02 15.27 -10.35
C PHE A 607 -38.50 15.17 -9.89
N GLY A 608 -38.80 15.45 -8.61
CA GLY A 608 -40.15 15.62 -8.12
C GLY A 608 -40.89 16.74 -8.86
N LEU A 609 -40.25 17.87 -9.18
CA LEU A 609 -40.79 18.92 -10.02
C LEU A 609 -41.09 18.44 -11.45
N CYS A 610 -40.23 17.60 -12.02
CA CYS A 610 -40.46 17.00 -13.33
C CYS A 610 -41.77 16.18 -13.33
N TYR A 611 -42.01 15.39 -12.31
CA TYR A 611 -43.25 14.64 -12.15
C TYR A 611 -44.47 15.54 -11.86
N GLU A 612 -44.32 16.56 -11.01
CA GLU A 612 -45.43 17.48 -10.67
C GLU A 612 -45.99 18.22 -11.88
N TYR A 613 -45.10 18.69 -12.77
CA TYR A 613 -45.50 19.47 -13.94
C TYR A 613 -45.52 18.70 -15.24
N GLY A 614 -45.03 17.47 -15.27
CA GLY A 614 -44.90 16.65 -16.53
C GLY A 614 -43.76 17.15 -17.42
N LYS A 615 -42.68 17.67 -16.86
CA LYS A 615 -41.53 18.19 -17.62
C LYS A 615 -40.62 17.04 -18.08
N GLY A 616 -40.63 16.73 -19.35
CA GLY A 616 -39.81 15.67 -19.96
C GLY A 616 -40.22 14.23 -19.64
N ILE A 617 -41.19 14.07 -18.73
CA ILE A 617 -41.77 12.80 -18.31
C ILE A 617 -43.28 12.96 -18.11
N LYS A 618 -44.01 11.83 -18.03
CA LYS A 618 -45.45 11.87 -17.75
C LYS A 618 -45.69 12.40 -16.35
N LYS A 619 -46.61 13.36 -16.22
CA LYS A 619 -47.05 13.90 -14.95
C LYS A 619 -47.57 12.79 -14.03
N ASP A 620 -47.04 12.75 -12.80
CA ASP A 620 -47.47 11.83 -11.77
C ASP A 620 -47.27 12.46 -10.38
N LEU A 621 -48.33 12.80 -9.70
CA LEU A 621 -48.23 13.47 -8.41
C LEU A 621 -47.85 12.50 -7.27
N ALA A 622 -48.13 11.21 -7.41
CA ALA A 622 -47.71 10.22 -6.42
C ALA A 622 -46.20 10.05 -6.45
N GLU A 623 -45.61 9.88 -7.64
CA GLU A 623 -44.17 9.85 -7.82
C GLU A 623 -43.49 11.17 -7.40
N ALA A 624 -44.12 12.31 -7.70
CA ALA A 624 -43.59 13.61 -7.22
C ALA A 624 -43.51 13.65 -5.69
N ALA A 625 -44.55 13.13 -5.01
CA ALA A 625 -44.58 13.08 -3.55
C ALA A 625 -43.44 12.21 -2.97
N VAL A 626 -43.20 11.06 -3.56
CA VAL A 626 -42.08 10.16 -3.13
C VAL A 626 -40.74 10.89 -3.20
N TRP A 627 -40.44 11.51 -4.35
CA TRP A 627 -39.16 12.20 -4.53
C TRP A 627 -39.03 13.47 -3.65
N TYR A 628 -40.15 14.19 -3.39
CA TYR A 628 -40.13 15.29 -2.44
C TYR A 628 -39.92 14.82 -1.00
N ASP A 629 -40.55 13.71 -0.61
CA ASP A 629 -40.37 13.11 0.71
C ASP A 629 -38.93 12.69 0.96
N GLU A 630 -38.31 11.98 0.01
CA GLU A 630 -36.91 11.57 0.08
C GLU A 630 -35.97 12.78 0.19
N SER A 631 -36.15 13.79 -0.66
CA SER A 631 -35.39 15.05 -0.59
C SER A 631 -35.59 15.79 0.74
N ALA A 632 -36.83 15.79 1.26
CA ALA A 632 -37.17 16.43 2.50
C ALA A 632 -36.57 15.71 3.72
N GLU A 633 -36.49 14.38 3.71
CA GLU A 633 -35.83 13.60 4.75
C GLU A 633 -34.33 13.89 4.76
N HIS A 634 -33.69 14.11 3.60
CA HIS A 634 -32.29 14.57 3.51
C HIS A 634 -32.10 16.04 3.95
N GLY A 635 -33.19 16.74 4.28
CA GLY A 635 -33.13 18.07 4.89
C GLY A 635 -33.32 19.22 3.93
N TYR A 636 -33.54 19.01 2.62
CA TYR A 636 -33.67 20.12 1.68
C TYR A 636 -34.95 20.93 1.93
N ALA A 637 -34.82 22.18 2.33
CA ALA A 637 -35.90 23.03 2.78
C ALA A 637 -37.04 23.20 1.74
N ARG A 638 -36.68 23.38 0.46
CA ARG A 638 -37.68 23.53 -0.60
C ARG A 638 -38.50 22.24 -0.80
N ALA A 639 -37.87 21.07 -0.66
CA ALA A 639 -38.60 19.79 -0.73
C ALA A 639 -39.50 19.60 0.50
N GLN A 640 -39.07 20.01 1.71
CA GLN A 640 -39.87 19.99 2.91
C GLN A 640 -41.12 20.89 2.74
N PHE A 641 -40.94 22.07 2.15
CA PHE A 641 -42.09 22.90 1.78
C PHE A 641 -43.03 22.22 0.79
N LYS A 642 -42.45 21.62 -0.29
CA LYS A 642 -43.24 20.96 -1.34
C LYS A 642 -44.05 19.79 -0.80
N ILE A 643 -43.41 18.87 -0.03
CA ILE A 643 -44.13 17.71 0.55
C ILE A 643 -45.18 18.18 1.58
N GLY A 644 -44.89 19.24 2.36
CA GLY A 644 -45.87 19.89 3.23
C GLY A 644 -47.08 20.34 2.44
N LEU A 645 -46.86 20.97 1.28
CA LEU A 645 -47.97 21.42 0.38
C LEU A 645 -48.74 20.24 -0.16
N PHE A 646 -48.08 19.13 -0.51
CA PHE A 646 -48.70 17.90 -1.01
C PHE A 646 -49.61 17.26 0.05
N TYR A 647 -49.15 17.18 1.30
CA TYR A 647 -49.99 16.75 2.42
C TYR A 647 -51.13 17.74 2.71
N ASP A 648 -50.90 19.06 2.57
CA ASP A 648 -51.91 20.07 2.79
C ASP A 648 -53.09 19.97 1.79
N LYS A 649 -52.77 19.70 0.54
CA LYS A 649 -53.74 19.65 -0.58
C LYS A 649 -54.20 18.25 -0.92
N GLY A 650 -53.55 17.19 -0.47
CA GLY A 650 -53.81 15.81 -0.87
C GLY A 650 -53.33 15.52 -2.30
N TYR A 651 -52.21 16.09 -2.70
CA TYR A 651 -51.61 15.86 -4.03
C TYR A 651 -50.74 14.59 -4.01
N GLY A 652 -51.20 13.54 -4.68
CA GLY A 652 -50.47 12.25 -4.78
C GLY A 652 -50.37 11.49 -3.45
N VAL A 653 -50.74 12.12 -2.32
CA VAL A 653 -50.79 11.54 -0.99
C VAL A 653 -52.10 11.82 -0.32
N ALA A 654 -52.50 11.05 0.69
CA ALA A 654 -53.70 11.37 1.46
C ALA A 654 -53.52 12.71 2.20
N GLN A 655 -54.53 13.58 2.14
CA GLN A 655 -54.48 14.87 2.82
C GLN A 655 -54.29 14.66 4.32
N ASN A 656 -53.30 15.36 4.86
CA ASN A 656 -53.00 15.35 6.29
C ASN A 656 -52.43 16.69 6.75
N LYS A 657 -53.26 17.48 7.40
CA LYS A 657 -52.91 18.84 7.87
C LYS A 657 -51.85 18.84 8.96
N GLU A 658 -51.83 17.82 9.81
CA GLU A 658 -50.85 17.70 10.88
C GLU A 658 -49.46 17.44 10.29
N GLU A 659 -49.38 16.52 9.32
CA GLU A 659 -48.13 16.21 8.63
C GLU A 659 -47.65 17.39 7.79
N ALA A 660 -48.56 18.07 7.10
CA ALA A 660 -48.22 19.29 6.38
C ALA A 660 -47.58 20.35 7.30
N ALA A 661 -48.19 20.59 8.46
CA ALA A 661 -47.67 21.57 9.42
C ALA A 661 -46.30 21.19 10.00
N LYS A 662 -46.00 19.88 10.18
CA LYS A 662 -44.69 19.40 10.60
C LYS A 662 -43.60 19.69 9.54
N TRP A 663 -43.89 19.38 8.28
CA TRP A 663 -42.99 19.65 7.18
C TRP A 663 -42.78 21.14 6.95
N TYR A 664 -43.87 21.96 6.97
CA TYR A 664 -43.74 23.40 6.91
C TYR A 664 -42.88 23.97 8.04
N ARG A 665 -42.95 23.41 9.25
CA ARG A 665 -42.09 23.81 10.36
C ARG A 665 -40.63 23.56 10.07
N LYS A 666 -40.27 22.33 9.61
CA LYS A 666 -38.89 21.98 9.26
C LYS A 666 -38.33 22.98 8.22
N ALA A 667 -39.09 23.27 7.17
CA ALA A 667 -38.68 24.24 6.14
C ALA A 667 -38.61 25.67 6.66
N ALA A 668 -39.59 26.08 7.47
CA ALA A 668 -39.64 27.41 8.07
C ALA A 668 -38.49 27.71 9.04
N ASP A 669 -38.06 26.67 9.77
CA ASP A 669 -36.91 26.76 10.70
C ASP A 669 -35.59 26.94 9.92
N GLN A 670 -35.53 26.45 8.69
CA GLN A 670 -34.42 26.68 7.76
C GLN A 670 -34.53 28.04 7.02
N GLY A 671 -35.61 28.79 7.24
CA GLY A 671 -35.78 30.12 6.69
C GLY A 671 -36.62 30.20 5.41
N ASP A 672 -37.20 29.09 4.90
CA ASP A 672 -38.05 29.11 3.71
C ASP A 672 -39.25 30.01 3.92
N ALA A 673 -39.38 31.10 3.14
CA ALA A 673 -40.40 32.11 3.30
C ALA A 673 -41.81 31.61 2.95
N ASP A 674 -41.97 30.71 1.99
CA ASP A 674 -43.25 30.12 1.61
C ASP A 674 -43.75 29.20 2.73
N ALA A 675 -42.84 28.40 3.31
CA ALA A 675 -43.13 27.54 4.44
C ALA A 675 -43.50 28.36 5.70
N GLN A 676 -42.76 29.45 5.98
CA GLN A 676 -43.12 30.37 7.09
C GLN A 676 -44.51 30.96 6.89
N CYS A 677 -44.86 31.37 5.67
CA CYS A 677 -46.19 31.89 5.36
C CYS A 677 -47.28 30.85 5.58
N ASN A 678 -47.06 29.60 5.06
CA ASN A 678 -48.07 28.54 5.18
C ASN A 678 -48.19 28.01 6.62
N LEU A 679 -47.10 27.89 7.35
CA LEU A 679 -47.13 27.56 8.77
C LEU A 679 -47.84 28.66 9.61
N GLY A 680 -47.59 29.91 9.25
CA GLY A 680 -48.35 31.05 9.80
C GLY A 680 -49.84 30.92 9.57
N TYR A 681 -50.26 30.51 8.38
CA TYR A 681 -51.66 30.21 8.07
C TYR A 681 -52.21 29.05 8.92
N CYS A 682 -51.45 27.97 9.07
CA CYS A 682 -51.81 26.86 9.94
C CYS A 682 -52.03 27.31 11.38
N TYR A 683 -51.17 28.15 11.96
CA TYR A 683 -51.35 28.70 13.30
C TYR A 683 -52.51 29.68 13.38
N LYS A 684 -52.77 30.44 12.33
CA LYS A 684 -53.91 31.36 12.29
C LYS A 684 -55.26 30.63 12.32
N THR A 685 -55.37 29.55 11.54
CA THR A 685 -56.62 28.79 11.39
C THR A 685 -56.79 27.69 12.44
N GLY A 686 -55.69 27.12 12.92
CA GLY A 686 -55.67 25.91 13.74
C GLY A 686 -55.69 24.62 12.91
N GLU A 687 -55.33 24.69 11.62
CA GLU A 687 -55.26 23.51 10.75
C GLU A 687 -53.92 22.76 10.98
N GLY A 688 -53.98 21.53 11.47
CA GLY A 688 -52.83 20.69 11.76
C GLY A 688 -51.98 21.10 12.96
N VAL A 689 -52.28 22.22 13.60
CA VAL A 689 -51.64 22.73 14.82
C VAL A 689 -52.66 23.42 15.70
N THR A 690 -52.38 23.55 16.99
CA THR A 690 -53.20 24.38 17.89
C THR A 690 -53.15 25.85 17.45
N LYS A 691 -54.30 26.47 17.34
CA LYS A 691 -54.42 27.86 16.91
C LYS A 691 -53.61 28.78 17.82
N ASP A 692 -52.73 29.59 17.22
CA ASP A 692 -51.88 30.56 17.91
C ASP A 692 -51.65 31.81 17.02
N PRO A 693 -52.49 32.83 17.12
CA PRO A 693 -52.39 34.03 16.30
C PRO A 693 -51.06 34.79 16.50
N VAL A 694 -50.42 34.69 17.68
CA VAL A 694 -49.14 35.35 17.96
C VAL A 694 -48.04 34.73 17.12
N ARG A 695 -47.91 33.39 17.18
CA ARG A 695 -46.97 32.68 16.32
C ARG A 695 -47.26 32.88 14.85
N ALA A 696 -48.52 32.93 14.43
CA ALA A 696 -48.88 33.21 13.04
C ALA A 696 -48.30 34.55 12.58
N ALA A 697 -48.50 35.60 13.36
CA ALA A 697 -48.01 36.95 13.04
C ALA A 697 -46.47 37.03 13.04
N GLU A 698 -45.80 36.33 13.94
CA GLU A 698 -44.33 36.20 13.94
C GLU A 698 -43.78 35.53 12.67
N LEU A 699 -44.40 34.45 12.27
CA LEU A 699 -44.03 33.73 11.05
C LEU A 699 -44.31 34.55 9.79
N TYR A 700 -45.48 35.19 9.72
CA TYR A 700 -45.78 36.13 8.64
C TYR A 700 -44.75 37.26 8.57
N ARG A 701 -44.30 37.78 9.72
CA ARG A 701 -43.29 38.84 9.76
C ARG A 701 -41.98 38.33 9.16
N LYS A 702 -41.51 37.15 9.61
CA LYS A 702 -40.26 36.54 9.07
C LYS A 702 -40.34 36.38 7.55
N ALA A 703 -41.41 35.83 7.03
CA ALA A 703 -41.63 35.67 5.58
C ALA A 703 -41.79 37.03 4.86
N ALA A 704 -42.50 37.99 5.45
CA ALA A 704 -42.73 39.33 4.89
C ALA A 704 -41.42 40.14 4.79
N ASP A 705 -40.54 40.03 5.76
CA ASP A 705 -39.22 40.68 5.76
C ASP A 705 -38.32 40.10 4.65
N GLN A 706 -38.52 38.85 4.26
CA GLN A 706 -37.85 38.21 3.10
C GLN A 706 -38.53 38.59 1.75
N GLY A 707 -39.60 39.38 1.77
CA GLY A 707 -40.25 39.83 0.55
C GLY A 707 -41.45 38.97 0.09
N ASN A 708 -41.84 37.91 0.85
CA ASN A 708 -42.99 37.10 0.49
C ASN A 708 -44.28 37.91 0.46
N ALA A 709 -44.82 38.11 -0.73
CA ALA A 709 -45.99 39.00 -0.92
C ALA A 709 -47.25 38.51 -0.18
N SER A 710 -47.48 37.19 -0.13
CA SER A 710 -48.63 36.64 0.60
C SER A 710 -48.50 36.86 2.11
N ALA A 711 -47.30 36.69 2.66
CA ALA A 711 -47.02 36.93 4.07
C ALA A 711 -47.15 38.42 4.42
N GLN A 712 -46.69 39.33 3.55
CA GLN A 712 -46.88 40.78 3.70
C GLN A 712 -48.36 41.14 3.76
N ASN A 713 -49.18 40.56 2.86
CA ASN A 713 -50.63 40.78 2.94
C ASN A 713 -51.22 40.24 4.27
N ASN A 714 -50.86 39.02 4.65
CA ASN A 714 -51.36 38.38 5.85
C ASN A 714 -50.93 39.12 7.12
N LEU A 715 -49.73 39.67 7.16
CA LEU A 715 -49.24 40.49 8.26
C LEU A 715 -49.98 41.83 8.30
N GLY A 716 -50.26 42.44 7.12
CA GLY A 716 -51.15 43.61 7.01
C GLY A 716 -52.55 43.36 7.63
N TYR A 717 -53.12 42.20 7.29
CA TYR A 717 -54.43 41.79 7.87
C TYR A 717 -54.30 41.56 9.38
N CYS A 718 -53.24 41.01 9.93
CA CYS A 718 -52.97 40.83 11.34
C CYS A 718 -52.96 42.20 12.04
N TYR A 719 -52.28 43.21 11.49
CA TYR A 719 -52.27 44.56 12.05
C TYR A 719 -53.62 45.29 11.94
N GLU A 720 -54.38 45.06 10.87
CA GLU A 720 -55.67 45.63 10.66
C GLU A 720 -56.70 45.21 11.74
N ASN A 721 -56.65 43.89 12.04
CA ASN A 721 -57.62 43.28 12.93
C ASN A 721 -57.10 43.08 14.38
N GLY A 722 -55.83 43.23 14.64
CA GLY A 722 -55.23 42.99 15.95
C GLY A 722 -55.11 41.48 16.26
N GLU A 723 -54.91 40.67 15.23
CA GLU A 723 -54.70 39.21 15.37
C GLU A 723 -53.24 38.88 15.61
N GLY A 724 -52.89 38.50 16.85
CA GLY A 724 -51.51 38.14 17.24
C GLY A 724 -50.58 39.33 17.38
N VAL A 725 -50.97 40.48 17.02
CA VAL A 725 -50.28 41.79 17.18
C VAL A 725 -51.25 42.87 17.62
N GLU A 726 -50.76 43.96 18.23
CA GLU A 726 -51.57 45.11 18.55
C GLU A 726 -52.12 45.77 17.29
N LYS A 727 -53.40 46.05 17.28
CA LYS A 727 -54.09 46.66 16.13
C LYS A 727 -53.45 47.97 15.72
N ASN A 728 -53.03 48.07 14.46
CA ASN A 728 -52.41 49.28 13.92
C ASN A 728 -52.64 49.44 12.43
N SER A 729 -53.66 50.24 12.08
CA SER A 729 -54.05 50.42 10.68
C SER A 729 -52.94 51.06 9.79
N ALA A 730 -52.08 51.93 10.38
CA ALA A 730 -50.97 52.50 9.61
C ALA A 730 -49.94 51.45 9.21
N LYS A 731 -49.59 50.56 10.16
CA LYS A 731 -48.70 49.38 9.84
C LYS A 731 -49.41 48.43 8.87
N ALA A 732 -50.68 48.21 8.98
CA ALA A 732 -51.43 47.39 8.03
C ALA A 732 -51.30 47.92 6.60
N VAL A 733 -51.51 49.23 6.42
CA VAL A 733 -51.34 49.90 5.12
C VAL A 733 -49.89 49.77 4.58
N GLU A 734 -48.89 49.91 5.47
CA GLU A 734 -47.50 49.77 5.08
C GLU A 734 -47.20 48.32 4.48
N TRP A 735 -47.69 47.31 5.16
CA TRP A 735 -47.48 45.91 4.68
C TRP A 735 -48.35 45.62 3.47
N TYR A 736 -49.60 46.05 3.40
CA TYR A 736 -50.44 45.96 2.20
C TYR A 736 -49.79 46.64 1.01
N ARG A 737 -49.14 47.76 1.18
CA ARG A 737 -48.46 48.49 0.12
C ARG A 737 -47.28 47.69 -0.41
N LYS A 738 -46.40 47.18 0.48
CA LYS A 738 -45.26 46.34 0.10
C LYS A 738 -45.75 45.12 -0.68
N SER A 739 -46.76 44.43 -0.21
CA SER A 739 -47.40 43.30 -0.88
C SER A 739 -48.00 43.66 -2.24
N ALA A 740 -48.70 44.79 -2.31
CA ALA A 740 -49.35 45.28 -3.53
C ALA A 740 -48.33 45.69 -4.62
N GLU A 741 -47.21 46.28 -4.19
CA GLU A 741 -46.06 46.62 -5.05
C GLU A 741 -45.36 45.36 -5.58
N ASN A 742 -45.32 44.29 -4.77
CA ASN A 742 -44.85 42.96 -5.18
C ASN A 742 -45.92 42.19 -5.99
N GLY A 743 -47.01 42.85 -6.42
CA GLY A 743 -47.95 42.29 -7.35
C GLY A 743 -49.10 41.47 -6.75
N ASN A 744 -49.20 41.31 -5.42
CA ASN A 744 -50.28 40.53 -4.83
C ASN A 744 -51.65 41.18 -5.05
N ALA A 745 -52.55 40.58 -5.78
CA ALA A 745 -53.86 41.11 -6.12
C ALA A 745 -54.73 41.36 -4.92
N LEU A 746 -54.76 40.47 -3.92
CA LEU A 746 -55.52 40.64 -2.69
C LEU A 746 -55.04 41.84 -1.88
N ALA A 747 -53.72 42.06 -1.79
CA ALA A 747 -53.14 43.23 -1.13
C ALA A 747 -53.45 44.50 -1.89
N GLN A 748 -53.47 44.51 -3.21
CA GLN A 748 -53.91 45.64 -4.04
C GLN A 748 -55.33 45.96 -3.77
N TYR A 749 -56.25 44.97 -3.68
CA TYR A 749 -57.62 45.19 -3.24
C TYR A 749 -57.70 45.79 -1.82
N ASN A 750 -57.05 45.14 -0.83
CA ASN A 750 -57.02 45.59 0.56
C ASN A 750 -56.49 47.03 0.70
N LEU A 751 -55.40 47.36 -0.02
CA LEU A 751 -54.87 48.71 -0.07
C LEU A 751 -55.87 49.69 -0.70
N GLY A 752 -56.60 49.30 -1.73
CA GLY A 752 -57.71 50.06 -2.34
C GLY A 752 -58.80 50.32 -1.35
N VAL A 753 -59.17 49.34 -0.54
CA VAL A 753 -60.13 49.50 0.56
C VAL A 753 -59.64 50.50 1.61
N CYS A 754 -58.37 50.40 1.99
CA CYS A 754 -57.77 51.36 2.94
C CYS A 754 -57.90 52.83 2.46
N TYR A 755 -57.58 53.04 1.16
CA TYR A 755 -57.71 54.41 0.56
C TYR A 755 -59.16 54.82 0.35
N GLU A 756 -60.11 53.93 0.06
CA GLU A 756 -61.53 54.18 -0.10
C GLU A 756 -62.11 54.73 1.21
N TYR A 757 -61.76 54.14 2.38
CA TYR A 757 -62.32 54.48 3.69
C TYR A 757 -61.41 55.35 4.56
N GLY A 758 -60.20 55.65 4.14
CA GLY A 758 -59.21 56.37 4.90
C GLY A 758 -58.67 55.65 6.15
N THR A 759 -58.64 54.30 6.09
CA THR A 759 -58.19 53.49 7.20
C THR A 759 -56.64 53.37 7.20
N GLY A 760 -56.00 54.04 8.20
CA GLY A 760 -54.52 54.08 8.29
C GLY A 760 -53.82 54.97 7.26
N VAL A 761 -54.55 55.55 6.32
CA VAL A 761 -54.03 56.47 5.29
C VAL A 761 -55.01 57.56 5.08
N THR A 762 -54.62 58.71 4.49
CA THR A 762 -55.56 59.75 4.05
C THR A 762 -56.47 59.19 2.95
N LEU A 763 -57.74 59.42 3.09
CA LEU A 763 -58.81 59.02 2.14
C LEU A 763 -58.48 59.57 0.76
N SER A 764 -58.42 58.66 -0.24
CA SER A 764 -58.17 59.01 -1.65
C SER A 764 -58.90 58.04 -2.57
N ARG A 765 -60.07 58.39 -3.02
CA ARG A 765 -60.83 57.57 -3.96
C ARG A 765 -60.12 57.42 -5.31
N ALA A 766 -59.39 58.42 -5.75
CA ALA A 766 -58.56 58.23 -6.97
C ALA A 766 -57.49 57.16 -6.84
N THR A 767 -56.71 57.16 -5.72
CA THR A 767 -55.71 56.13 -5.42
C THR A 767 -56.38 54.79 -5.19
N ALA A 768 -57.60 54.78 -4.53
CA ALA A 768 -58.34 53.55 -4.36
C ALA A 768 -58.68 52.92 -5.72
N ALA A 769 -59.17 53.72 -6.68
CA ALA A 769 -59.49 53.25 -8.04
C ALA A 769 -58.29 52.65 -8.79
N GLU A 770 -57.09 53.27 -8.63
CA GLU A 770 -55.86 52.78 -9.22
C GLU A 770 -55.51 51.42 -8.68
N TRP A 771 -55.59 51.21 -7.39
CA TRP A 771 -55.24 49.90 -6.77
C TRP A 771 -56.27 48.83 -7.09
N TYR A 772 -57.59 49.22 -7.05
CA TYR A 772 -58.65 48.32 -7.49
C TYR A 772 -58.47 47.89 -8.97
N ARG A 773 -58.03 48.79 -9.84
CA ARG A 773 -57.76 48.46 -11.22
C ARG A 773 -56.67 47.42 -11.37
N LYS A 774 -55.53 47.64 -10.66
CA LYS A 774 -54.44 46.68 -10.68
C LYS A 774 -54.89 45.27 -10.22
N ALA A 775 -55.65 45.17 -9.15
CA ALA A 775 -56.24 43.91 -8.70
C ALA A 775 -57.27 43.34 -9.66
N ALA A 776 -58.11 44.17 -10.21
CA ALA A 776 -59.15 43.75 -11.19
C ALA A 776 -58.55 43.25 -12.49
N ASP A 777 -57.48 43.86 -12.97
CA ASP A 777 -56.75 43.44 -14.17
C ASP A 777 -56.07 42.06 -13.97
N GLN A 778 -55.71 41.72 -12.72
CA GLN A 778 -55.22 40.38 -12.33
C GLN A 778 -56.39 39.38 -12.11
N GLY A 779 -57.63 39.80 -12.26
CA GLY A 779 -58.79 38.93 -12.17
C GLY A 779 -59.48 38.89 -10.82
N ASP A 780 -59.10 39.70 -9.81
CA ASP A 780 -59.74 39.72 -8.52
C ASP A 780 -61.24 40.18 -8.67
N ALA A 781 -62.18 39.27 -8.35
CA ALA A 781 -63.58 39.49 -8.58
C ALA A 781 -64.20 40.59 -7.70
N ASP A 782 -63.69 40.77 -6.44
CA ASP A 782 -64.18 41.83 -5.55
C ASP A 782 -63.59 43.14 -6.00
N ALA A 783 -62.40 43.27 -6.44
CA ALA A 783 -61.79 44.42 -7.05
C ALA A 783 -62.49 44.83 -8.34
N GLN A 784 -62.90 43.88 -9.20
CA GLN A 784 -63.68 44.14 -10.40
C GLN A 784 -65.05 44.69 -10.04
N TYR A 785 -65.71 44.15 -9.04
CA TYR A 785 -66.95 44.65 -8.55
C TYR A 785 -66.78 46.10 -8.00
N LYS A 786 -65.82 46.31 -7.13
CA LYS A 786 -65.51 47.62 -6.58
C LYS A 786 -65.19 48.67 -7.64
N LEU A 787 -64.40 48.30 -8.65
CA LEU A 787 -64.04 49.16 -9.77
C LEU A 787 -65.32 49.50 -10.60
N GLY A 788 -66.24 48.53 -10.79
CA GLY A 788 -67.53 48.71 -11.39
C GLY A 788 -68.34 49.77 -10.62
N VAL A 789 -68.37 49.65 -9.27
CA VAL A 789 -69.05 50.68 -8.38
C VAL A 789 -68.39 52.01 -8.54
N PHE A 790 -67.11 52.15 -8.63
CA PHE A 790 -66.38 53.36 -8.80
C PHE A 790 -66.69 54.03 -10.14
N TYR A 791 -66.80 53.36 -11.23
CA TYR A 791 -67.14 53.84 -12.52
C TYR A 791 -68.68 54.27 -12.55
N GLU A 792 -69.53 53.44 -11.93
CA GLU A 792 -70.94 53.76 -11.84
C GLU A 792 -71.23 55.10 -11.12
N ASN A 793 -70.52 55.37 -10.04
CA ASN A 793 -70.75 56.54 -9.18
C ASN A 793 -69.76 57.71 -9.43
N GLY A 794 -68.73 57.51 -10.25
CA GLY A 794 -67.71 58.53 -10.47
C GLY A 794 -66.79 58.75 -9.25
N TYR A 795 -66.47 57.67 -8.48
CA TYR A 795 -65.65 57.76 -7.30
C TYR A 795 -64.16 57.68 -7.69
N GLY A 796 -63.51 58.87 -7.74
CA GLY A 796 -62.06 58.97 -8.06
C GLY A 796 -61.72 58.64 -9.54
N VAL A 797 -62.74 58.36 -10.34
CA VAL A 797 -62.64 58.10 -11.80
C VAL A 797 -63.83 58.91 -12.44
N ILE A 798 -63.73 59.21 -13.74
CA ILE A 798 -64.77 59.75 -14.49
C ILE A 798 -65.93 58.74 -14.55
N LYS A 799 -67.20 59.21 -14.24
CA LYS A 799 -68.37 58.35 -14.29
C LYS A 799 -68.53 57.76 -15.71
N ASP A 800 -68.59 56.43 -15.81
CA ASP A 800 -68.78 55.70 -17.05
C ASP A 800 -69.52 54.36 -16.82
N GLU A 801 -70.78 54.39 -17.15
CA GLU A 801 -71.75 53.31 -16.93
C GLU A 801 -71.37 52.11 -17.85
N ALA A 802 -70.77 52.36 -18.99
CA ALA A 802 -70.33 51.28 -19.92
C ALA A 802 -69.13 50.51 -19.33
N GLN A 803 -68.14 51.24 -18.80
CA GLN A 803 -67.06 50.64 -18.02
C GLN A 803 -67.56 49.94 -16.76
N ALA A 804 -68.50 50.55 -16.01
CA ALA A 804 -69.11 49.90 -14.86
C ALA A 804 -69.71 48.50 -15.24
N MET A 805 -70.57 48.50 -16.31
CA MET A 805 -71.18 47.29 -16.77
C MET A 805 -70.16 46.23 -17.21
N GLN A 806 -69.05 46.62 -17.84
CA GLN A 806 -67.98 45.66 -18.23
C GLN A 806 -67.32 45.02 -17.04
N TRP A 807 -66.96 45.80 -16.01
CA TRP A 807 -66.35 45.30 -14.83
C TRP A 807 -67.26 44.42 -13.99
N TYR A 808 -68.55 44.80 -13.86
CA TYR A 808 -69.54 43.95 -13.22
C TYR A 808 -69.73 42.61 -13.93
N LYS A 809 -69.72 42.56 -15.27
CA LYS A 809 -69.84 41.36 -15.98
C LYS A 809 -68.64 40.43 -15.71
N LYS A 810 -67.42 40.95 -15.77
CA LYS A 810 -66.21 40.19 -15.42
C LYS A 810 -66.28 39.59 -13.99
N ALA A 811 -66.76 40.37 -13.02
CA ALA A 811 -66.95 39.91 -11.66
C ALA A 811 -68.08 38.88 -11.53
N ALA A 812 -69.19 39.08 -12.21
CA ALA A 812 -70.34 38.18 -12.24
C ALA A 812 -70.03 36.81 -12.91
N ASP A 813 -69.23 36.84 -13.97
CA ASP A 813 -68.70 35.60 -14.65
C ASP A 813 -67.87 34.75 -13.70
N GLN A 814 -67.27 35.34 -12.70
CA GLN A 814 -66.51 34.65 -11.63
C GLN A 814 -67.40 34.32 -10.41
N GLY A 815 -68.74 34.54 -10.49
CA GLY A 815 -69.67 34.20 -9.45
C GLY A 815 -69.93 35.28 -8.40
N ASN A 816 -69.45 36.53 -8.58
CA ASN A 816 -69.67 37.59 -7.63
C ASN A 816 -71.16 38.03 -7.62
N GLU A 817 -71.92 37.65 -6.57
CA GLU A 817 -73.37 37.93 -6.45
C GLU A 817 -73.71 39.39 -6.36
N LYS A 818 -72.86 40.24 -5.77
CA LYS A 818 -73.01 41.68 -5.72
C LYS A 818 -72.96 42.28 -7.12
N ALA A 819 -72.07 41.76 -7.97
CA ALA A 819 -71.94 42.20 -9.35
C ALA A 819 -73.14 41.75 -10.19
N LYS A 820 -73.71 40.55 -10.01
CA LYS A 820 -74.92 40.09 -10.64
C LYS A 820 -76.08 41.01 -10.28
N SER A 821 -76.29 41.34 -8.99
CA SER A 821 -77.33 42.22 -8.53
C SER A 821 -77.17 43.66 -9.05
N ALA A 822 -75.95 44.12 -9.24
CA ALA A 822 -75.66 45.44 -9.83
C ALA A 822 -75.99 45.47 -11.34
N ILE A 823 -75.75 44.41 -12.09
CA ILE A 823 -76.14 44.29 -13.48
C ILE A 823 -77.64 44.33 -13.63
N ASP A 824 -78.36 43.52 -12.83
CA ASP A 824 -79.88 43.50 -12.86
C ASP A 824 -80.44 44.87 -12.50
N ARG A 825 -79.92 45.60 -11.51
CA ARG A 825 -80.29 46.94 -11.14
C ARG A 825 -80.05 47.91 -12.33
N MET A 826 -78.92 47.92 -12.96
CA MET A 826 -78.57 48.78 -14.08
C MET A 826 -79.46 48.49 -15.29
N GLN A 827 -79.84 47.28 -15.57
CA GLN A 827 -80.73 46.88 -16.65
C GLN A 827 -82.16 47.28 -16.40
N SER A 828 -82.67 47.11 -15.14
CA SER A 828 -84.02 47.45 -14.75
C SER A 828 -84.26 48.96 -14.66
N SER A 829 -83.26 49.79 -14.38
CA SER A 829 -83.34 51.27 -14.34
C SER A 829 -83.27 51.90 -15.73
N GLY A 830 -83.37 51.21 -16.77
CA GLY A 830 -83.37 51.71 -18.16
C GLY A 830 -81.99 52.16 -18.69
N MET A 831 -80.95 52.12 -17.86
CA MET A 831 -79.56 52.44 -18.24
C MET A 831 -78.91 51.38 -19.11
N GLY A 832 -79.38 50.12 -19.00
CA GLY A 832 -78.83 48.99 -19.82
C GLY A 832 -79.13 49.11 -21.32
N ALA A 833 -80.20 49.74 -21.71
CA ALA A 833 -80.54 49.95 -23.09
C ALA A 833 -79.60 50.95 -23.80
N ALA A 834 -79.20 52.02 -23.08
CA ALA A 834 -78.26 53.02 -23.57
C ALA A 834 -76.83 52.52 -23.74
N VAL A 835 -76.39 51.61 -22.84
CA VAL A 835 -75.07 50.99 -22.87
C VAL A 835 -74.99 49.98 -23.99
N ALA A 836 -76.08 49.22 -24.23
CA ALA A 836 -76.08 48.26 -25.38
C ALA A 836 -76.08 48.98 -26.73
N ALA A 837 -76.69 50.10 -26.87
CA ALA A 837 -76.64 50.96 -28.06
C ALA A 837 -75.25 51.60 -28.30
N GLY A 838 -74.56 52.04 -27.23
CA GLY A 838 -73.26 52.65 -27.30
C GLY A 838 -72.18 51.60 -27.64
N ALA A 839 -72.27 50.41 -27.07
CA ALA A 839 -71.31 49.28 -27.40
C ALA A 839 -71.47 48.77 -28.84
N ALA A 840 -72.72 48.73 -29.37
CA ALA A 840 -73.01 48.42 -30.75
C ALA A 840 -72.46 49.50 -31.71
N ALA A 841 -72.56 50.78 -31.34
CA ALA A 841 -71.95 51.83 -32.15
C ALA A 841 -70.44 51.85 -32.15
N ALA A 842 -69.76 51.49 -31.03
CA ALA A 842 -68.30 51.36 -30.94
C ALA A 842 -67.76 50.14 -31.75
N THR A 843 -68.48 49.00 -31.75
CA THR A 843 -68.12 47.82 -32.55
C THR A 843 -68.31 48.08 -34.04
N VAL A 844 -69.40 48.77 -34.40
CA VAL A 844 -69.60 49.17 -35.86
C VAL A 844 -68.56 50.20 -36.27
N GLY A 845 -68.15 51.14 -35.37
CA GLY A 845 -67.01 52.04 -35.69
C GLY A 845 -65.67 51.40 -35.83
N LEU A 846 -65.37 50.30 -35.07
CA LEU A 846 -64.12 49.50 -35.17
C LEU A 846 -64.16 48.67 -36.45
N LEU A 847 -65.28 48.02 -36.78
CA LEU A 847 -65.45 47.28 -38.05
C LEU A 847 -65.34 48.21 -39.26
N TRP A 848 -65.85 49.52 -39.17
CA TRP A 848 -65.72 50.48 -40.20
C TRP A 848 -64.26 50.96 -40.40
N LYS A 849 -63.45 50.99 -39.36
CA LYS A 849 -62.01 51.29 -39.42
C LYS A 849 -61.21 50.14 -39.95
N ILE A 850 -61.62 48.90 -39.69
CA ILE A 850 -60.92 47.67 -40.20
C ILE A 850 -61.26 47.45 -41.68
N LEU A 851 -62.40 47.88 -42.18
CA LEU A 851 -62.79 47.75 -43.57
C LEU A 851 -62.29 48.93 -44.50
N ARG A 852 -61.63 49.96 -43.96
CA ARG A 852 -61.02 51.08 -44.67
C ARG A 852 -59.52 51.25 -44.58
N GLY A 853 -58.76 50.30 -43.87
CA GLY A 853 -57.34 50.29 -43.81
C GLY A 853 -56.82 49.00 -44.44
#